data_bdf966e04260b328c41e15cb5e6dd3e7
#
_entry.id   bdf966e04260b328c41e15cb5e6dd3e7
#
_cell.length_a   1.000
_cell.length_b   1.000
_cell.length_c   1.000
_cell.angle_alpha   90.00
_cell.angle_beta   90.00
_cell.angle_gamma   90.00
#
_symmetry.space_group_name_H-M   'P 1'
#
loop_
_entity.id
_entity.type
_entity.pdbx_description
1 polymer ?
#
loop_
_entity_poly.entity_id
_entity_poly.type
_entity_poly.pdbx_seq_one_letter_code
_entity_poly.pdbx_strand_id
1 'polypeptide(L)'
;HAGHALNKILKDTIVRYKAMKGFYAPFIPGYDTHGMPTEKKAIEKLGLDRSKIPVTKFRDTCREFTTNYKDIQTEGFKRLGVLGDWAHPYITYDHATEARQIGVFGDMYKKGYIYKGLKPVYWCTDCETALAEAEIEYKDVTGESIYVKFPVEDSKGLFDKKDTYMVIWTTTPWTLPGNMGITIGADYEYSMVELKENKENAKLERLIIATELVEKVMKLAEVEDYKTVQTFKGSELEGVLCKHPFLDRMSRVVLGSETTVNVTLDEGTGAVHTAPAYGKEDYLQGLKDKLGMVVAVDDKGKQTAEAGEFAGQFYAKSNKTITAWLDENGYLLKAVKIEHSYPHCWRCKKPIIFRATPQWFASVDGFRDDVLKAIKTVTWHPDWGEDRMSEMIKGRNDWCISRQRTWGVPLPIFYCKDCGEPYVTEESIKKIQDVVRTEGTNAWWAKEAKDLVPEGAKCPKCGCTEFKKETDIMDVWFDSGSTHQSVLVERGLDYPADLYLEGNDQYRGWFQSSLLTSVAVNGIAPYKEVLCCGFVVDGQGRKMSKSLGNGVSPIDVSNKFGADILRLWALSSDYSMDVNLSDDILKGISDVYRKIRNTARYILGNTYDYDPEKPVAYEDLQEIDKWALTRLNKLIKDCTNDYDTYSFGNCYHDVNQFCVVDMSSFYLDIIKDRLYTEKADSVARRAAQTTMYY
;
A
#
# COMPACT_ATOMS: atom_id res chain seq x y z
N HIS A 1 7.55 12.26 -11.62
CA HIS A 1 8.84 11.57 -11.65
C HIS A 1 8.87 10.50 -12.74
N ALA A 2 10.06 9.92 -12.99
CA ALA A 2 10.29 8.96 -14.08
C ALA A 2 9.36 7.72 -14.03
N GLY A 3 8.99 7.25 -12.86
CA GLY A 3 8.02 6.16 -12.71
C GLY A 3 6.64 6.50 -13.25
N HIS A 4 6.17 7.74 -13.08
CA HIS A 4 4.92 8.20 -13.70
C HIS A 4 5.02 8.24 -15.23
N ALA A 5 6.18 8.66 -15.77
CA ALA A 5 6.41 8.65 -17.21
C ALA A 5 6.34 7.23 -17.78
N LEU A 6 7.05 6.28 -17.19
CA LEU A 6 6.98 4.86 -17.58
C LEU A 6 5.53 4.37 -17.59
N ASN A 7 4.83 4.53 -16.48
CA ASN A 7 3.46 4.07 -16.31
C ASN A 7 2.50 4.67 -17.36
N LYS A 8 2.52 5.98 -17.55
CA LYS A 8 1.61 6.66 -18.48
C LYS A 8 1.93 6.38 -19.95
N ILE A 9 3.21 6.22 -20.29
CA ILE A 9 3.62 5.83 -21.64
C ILE A 9 3.15 4.43 -21.97
N LEU A 10 3.28 3.48 -21.06
CA LEU A 10 2.76 2.11 -21.24
C LEU A 10 1.24 2.10 -21.44
N LYS A 11 0.50 2.84 -20.62
CA LYS A 11 -0.97 2.99 -20.77
C LYS A 11 -1.34 3.57 -22.13
N ASP A 12 -0.68 4.67 -22.52
CA ASP A 12 -0.94 5.34 -23.79
C ASP A 12 -0.64 4.43 -25.00
N THR A 13 0.42 3.64 -24.91
CA THR A 13 0.78 2.67 -25.95
C THR A 13 -0.33 1.63 -26.14
N ILE A 14 -0.85 1.07 -25.05
CA ILE A 14 -1.93 0.08 -25.12
C ILE A 14 -3.22 0.70 -25.66
N VAL A 15 -3.59 1.89 -25.18
CA VAL A 15 -4.78 2.62 -25.64
C VAL A 15 -4.70 2.88 -27.15
N ARG A 16 -3.56 3.39 -27.65
CA ARG A 16 -3.35 3.62 -29.09
C ARG A 16 -3.43 2.33 -29.89
N TYR A 17 -2.75 1.29 -29.44
CA TYR A 17 -2.77 0.00 -30.11
C TYR A 17 -4.17 -0.60 -30.19
N LYS A 18 -4.91 -0.61 -29.08
CA LYS A 18 -6.29 -1.12 -29.06
C LYS A 18 -7.21 -0.30 -29.95
N ALA A 19 -7.07 1.04 -29.97
CA ALA A 19 -7.81 1.91 -30.88
C ALA A 19 -7.50 1.61 -32.35
N MET A 20 -6.23 1.40 -32.72
CA MET A 20 -5.81 0.99 -34.06
C MET A 20 -6.39 -0.37 -34.46
N LYS A 21 -6.61 -1.27 -33.51
CA LYS A 21 -7.26 -2.59 -33.73
C LYS A 21 -8.78 -2.48 -33.81
N GLY A 22 -9.38 -1.30 -33.71
CA GLY A 22 -10.81 -1.06 -33.81
C GLY A 22 -11.59 -1.17 -32.47
N PHE A 23 -10.90 -1.26 -31.33
CA PHE A 23 -11.55 -1.25 -30.04
C PHE A 23 -11.90 0.18 -29.60
N TYR A 24 -12.99 0.32 -28.87
CA TYR A 24 -13.24 1.50 -28.07
C TYR A 24 -12.36 1.43 -26.80
N ALA A 25 -11.34 2.27 -26.76
CA ALA A 25 -10.32 2.25 -25.71
C ALA A 25 -10.23 3.63 -25.01
N PRO A 26 -11.23 4.01 -24.21
CA PRO A 26 -11.21 5.27 -23.48
C PRO A 26 -10.18 5.24 -22.36
N PHE A 27 -9.48 6.35 -22.17
CA PHE A 27 -8.64 6.60 -21.00
C PHE A 27 -9.12 7.87 -20.32
N ILE A 28 -9.64 7.71 -19.11
CA ILE A 28 -10.06 8.83 -18.27
C ILE A 28 -8.93 9.13 -17.29
N PRO A 29 -8.20 10.25 -17.45
CA PRO A 29 -7.19 10.65 -16.47
C PRO A 29 -7.80 10.84 -15.09
N GLY A 30 -7.11 10.42 -14.05
CA GLY A 30 -7.61 10.49 -12.69
C GLY A 30 -6.59 11.04 -11.70
N TYR A 31 -7.12 11.72 -10.68
CA TYR A 31 -6.32 12.37 -9.65
C TYR A 31 -6.84 12.03 -8.27
N ASP A 32 -5.99 11.38 -7.50
CA ASP A 32 -6.21 11.10 -6.09
C ASP A 32 -5.70 12.28 -5.27
N THR A 33 -6.60 13.03 -4.59
CA THR A 33 -6.32 14.37 -4.10
C THR A 33 -6.41 14.52 -2.60
N HIS A 34 -7.06 13.59 -1.92
CA HIS A 34 -7.36 13.69 -0.49
C HIS A 34 -6.20 13.21 0.40
N GLY A 35 -6.35 13.43 1.69
CA GLY A 35 -5.57 12.84 2.75
C GLY A 35 -4.41 13.67 3.28
N MET A 36 -3.70 13.06 4.18
CA MET A 36 -2.61 13.64 4.95
C MET A 36 -1.48 14.26 4.08
N PRO A 37 -1.08 13.68 2.94
CA PRO A 37 -0.03 14.27 2.11
C PRO A 37 -0.33 15.72 1.70
N THR A 38 -1.56 15.96 1.28
CA THR A 38 -2.02 17.30 0.88
C THR A 38 -2.16 18.23 2.08
N GLU A 39 -2.79 17.78 3.16
CA GLU A 39 -2.94 18.58 4.38
C GLU A 39 -1.58 19.09 4.89
N LYS A 40 -0.62 18.17 5.02
CA LYS A 40 0.71 18.49 5.55
C LYS A 40 1.44 19.49 4.66
N LYS A 41 1.39 19.31 3.34
CA LYS A 41 2.01 20.22 2.39
C LYS A 41 1.33 21.58 2.33
N ALA A 42 0.01 21.63 2.42
CA ALA A 42 -0.72 22.88 2.49
C ALA A 42 -0.38 23.67 3.77
N ILE A 43 -0.30 22.99 4.91
CA ILE A 43 0.13 23.59 6.19
C ILE A 43 1.56 24.13 6.09
N GLU A 44 2.51 23.31 5.63
CA GLU A 44 3.91 23.69 5.49
C GLU A 44 4.10 24.91 4.57
N LYS A 45 3.44 24.90 3.40
CA LYS A 45 3.59 25.95 2.39
C LYS A 45 2.92 27.26 2.76
N LEU A 46 1.81 27.20 3.45
CA LEU A 46 0.96 28.35 3.75
C LEU A 46 1.10 28.85 5.19
N GLY A 47 1.88 28.16 6.02
CA GLY A 47 2.06 28.50 7.43
C GLY A 47 0.76 28.46 8.23
N LEU A 48 -0.17 27.57 7.86
CA LEU A 48 -1.51 27.50 8.46
C LEU A 48 -1.49 26.74 9.79
N ASP A 49 -2.16 27.29 10.78
CA ASP A 49 -2.55 26.58 11.99
C ASP A 49 -3.98 26.06 11.84
N ARG A 50 -4.11 24.73 11.63
CA ARG A 50 -5.37 24.03 11.43
C ARG A 50 -6.38 24.27 12.57
N SER A 51 -5.91 24.50 13.78
CA SER A 51 -6.76 24.76 14.96
C SER A 51 -7.40 26.14 14.96
N LYS A 52 -6.89 27.08 14.17
CA LYS A 52 -7.30 28.50 14.17
C LYS A 52 -8.17 28.91 12.99
N ILE A 53 -8.41 28.01 12.03
CA ILE A 53 -9.23 28.31 10.84
C ILE A 53 -10.45 27.39 10.77
N PRO A 54 -11.59 27.87 10.23
CA PRO A 54 -12.76 27.03 10.01
C PRO A 54 -12.43 25.82 9.13
N VAL A 55 -13.00 24.67 9.43
CA VAL A 55 -12.76 23.41 8.71
C VAL A 55 -13.03 23.56 7.21
N THR A 56 -14.12 24.20 6.82
CA THR A 56 -14.48 24.44 5.40
C THR A 56 -13.42 25.25 4.68
N LYS A 57 -12.91 26.31 5.31
CA LYS A 57 -11.84 27.13 4.74
C LYS A 57 -10.53 26.36 4.59
N PHE A 58 -10.19 25.55 5.58
CA PHE A 58 -9.02 24.66 5.49
C PHE A 58 -9.16 23.67 4.33
N ARG A 59 -10.32 23.06 4.16
CA ARG A 59 -10.62 22.13 3.06
C ARG A 59 -10.54 22.82 1.70
N ASP A 60 -11.08 24.02 1.56
CA ASP A 60 -10.97 24.81 0.32
C ASP A 60 -9.51 25.12 -0.03
N THR A 61 -8.70 25.45 0.97
CA THR A 61 -7.26 25.67 0.79
C THR A 61 -6.55 24.40 0.31
N CYS A 62 -6.89 23.24 0.86
CA CYS A 62 -6.36 21.96 0.39
C CYS A 62 -6.80 21.67 -1.07
N ARG A 63 -8.04 21.99 -1.41
CA ARG A 63 -8.58 21.86 -2.77
C ARG A 63 -7.81 22.72 -3.77
N GLU A 64 -7.60 23.98 -3.47
CA GLU A 64 -6.84 24.89 -4.32
C GLU A 64 -5.39 24.41 -4.50
N PHE A 65 -4.77 23.95 -3.42
CA PHE A 65 -3.42 23.43 -3.46
C PHE A 65 -3.29 22.21 -4.39
N THR A 66 -4.19 21.25 -4.28
CA THR A 66 -4.18 20.05 -5.14
C THR A 66 -4.55 20.35 -6.57
N THR A 67 -5.47 21.29 -6.81
CA THR A 67 -5.85 21.71 -8.17
C THR A 67 -4.65 22.27 -8.92
N ASN A 68 -3.84 23.09 -8.29
CA ASN A 68 -2.62 23.61 -8.89
C ASN A 68 -1.63 22.52 -9.31
N TYR A 69 -1.42 21.51 -8.46
CA TYR A 69 -0.55 20.37 -8.81
C TYR A 69 -1.15 19.47 -9.88
N LYS A 70 -2.46 19.28 -9.88
CA LYS A 70 -3.18 18.57 -10.94
C LYS A 70 -2.93 19.22 -12.29
N ASP A 71 -3.02 20.54 -12.38
CA ASP A 71 -2.78 21.28 -13.63
C ASP A 71 -1.34 21.11 -14.12
N ILE A 72 -0.35 21.23 -13.23
CA ILE A 72 1.06 20.99 -13.56
C ILE A 72 1.27 19.58 -14.09
N GLN A 73 0.69 18.57 -13.44
CA GLN A 73 0.81 17.17 -13.86
C GLN A 73 0.12 16.92 -15.21
N THR A 74 -1.04 17.52 -15.43
CA THR A 74 -1.77 17.44 -16.70
C THR A 74 -0.91 17.91 -17.86
N GLU A 75 -0.30 19.09 -17.75
CA GLU A 75 0.58 19.62 -18.79
C GLU A 75 1.82 18.74 -18.99
N GLY A 76 2.37 18.18 -17.92
CA GLY A 76 3.46 17.22 -18.01
C GLY A 76 3.07 15.95 -18.80
N PHE A 77 1.91 15.37 -18.56
CA PHE A 77 1.45 14.20 -19.29
C PHE A 77 1.11 14.51 -20.76
N LYS A 78 0.50 15.64 -21.03
CA LYS A 78 0.31 16.13 -22.41
C LYS A 78 1.63 16.30 -23.14
N ARG A 79 2.65 16.84 -22.48
CA ARG A 79 4.01 17.00 -23.04
C ARG A 79 4.64 15.65 -23.41
N LEU A 80 4.33 14.58 -22.67
CA LEU A 80 4.74 13.21 -22.98
C LEU A 80 3.95 12.59 -24.15
N GLY A 81 2.96 13.26 -24.66
CA GLY A 81 2.10 12.77 -25.76
C GLY A 81 1.05 11.76 -25.31
N VAL A 82 0.70 11.73 -24.04
CA VAL A 82 -0.33 10.82 -23.51
C VAL A 82 -1.72 11.30 -23.95
N LEU A 83 -2.45 10.44 -24.67
CA LEU A 83 -3.83 10.68 -25.07
C LEU A 83 -4.79 10.33 -23.93
N GLY A 84 -5.85 11.12 -23.79
CA GLY A 84 -6.88 10.91 -22.80
C GLY A 84 -7.90 12.03 -22.83
N ASP A 85 -9.00 11.85 -22.11
CA ASP A 85 -10.01 12.90 -21.93
C ASP A 85 -9.57 13.91 -20.85
N TRP A 86 -8.58 14.71 -21.20
CA TRP A 86 -8.02 15.73 -20.33
C TRP A 86 -8.99 16.88 -20.01
N ALA A 87 -10.07 17.02 -20.79
CA ALA A 87 -11.11 18.00 -20.53
C ALA A 87 -12.05 17.56 -19.41
N HIS A 88 -12.23 16.24 -19.24
CA HIS A 88 -13.13 15.67 -18.25
C HIS A 88 -12.44 14.58 -17.42
N PRO A 89 -11.32 14.89 -16.73
CA PRO A 89 -10.68 13.93 -15.82
C PRO A 89 -11.64 13.58 -14.68
N TYR A 90 -11.40 12.49 -13.96
CA TYR A 90 -12.02 12.34 -12.66
C TYR A 90 -11.07 12.86 -11.58
N ILE A 91 -11.65 13.45 -10.55
CA ILE A 91 -10.90 13.96 -9.40
C ILE A 91 -11.63 13.49 -8.15
N THR A 92 -10.92 12.96 -7.17
CA THR A 92 -11.58 12.39 -5.98
C THR A 92 -12.34 13.41 -5.13
N TYR A 93 -12.09 14.70 -5.32
CA TYR A 93 -12.88 15.77 -4.71
C TYR A 93 -14.10 16.25 -5.55
N ASP A 94 -14.34 15.67 -6.73
CA ASP A 94 -15.52 16.02 -7.51
C ASP A 94 -16.79 15.54 -6.82
N HIS A 95 -17.82 16.37 -6.80
CA HIS A 95 -19.06 16.12 -6.07
C HIS A 95 -19.71 14.78 -6.46
N ALA A 96 -19.76 14.45 -7.75
CA ALA A 96 -20.30 13.17 -8.23
C ALA A 96 -19.47 11.98 -7.75
N THR A 97 -18.14 12.10 -7.76
CA THR A 97 -17.20 11.07 -7.28
C THR A 97 -17.37 10.84 -5.79
N GLU A 98 -17.38 11.92 -4.99
CA GLU A 98 -17.58 11.86 -3.54
C GLU A 98 -18.94 11.25 -3.17
N ALA A 99 -20.01 11.67 -3.86
CA ALA A 99 -21.36 11.15 -3.62
C ALA A 99 -21.46 9.66 -3.95
N ARG A 100 -20.82 9.20 -5.03
CA ARG A 100 -20.84 7.79 -5.40
C ARG A 100 -20.02 6.93 -4.43
N GLN A 101 -18.89 7.44 -3.95
CA GLN A 101 -18.09 6.80 -2.90
C GLN A 101 -18.89 6.60 -1.60
N ILE A 102 -19.66 7.60 -1.19
CA ILE A 102 -20.56 7.50 -0.04
C ILE A 102 -21.58 6.37 -0.26
N GLY A 103 -22.07 6.20 -1.49
CA GLY A 103 -22.93 5.07 -1.85
C GLY A 103 -22.26 3.72 -1.69
N VAL A 104 -21.01 3.58 -2.11
CA VAL A 104 -20.22 2.33 -1.91
C VAL A 104 -20.08 2.01 -0.42
N PHE A 105 -19.78 3.00 0.40
CA PHE A 105 -19.77 2.84 1.86
C PHE A 105 -21.14 2.34 2.38
N GLY A 106 -22.23 2.98 1.96
CA GLY A 106 -23.59 2.61 2.34
C GLY A 106 -23.94 1.17 1.98
N ASP A 107 -23.58 0.73 0.78
CA ASP A 107 -23.80 -0.63 0.31
C ASP A 107 -23.03 -1.66 1.16
N MET A 108 -21.77 -1.37 1.51
CA MET A 108 -20.97 -2.20 2.40
C MET A 108 -21.54 -2.22 3.81
N TYR A 109 -22.02 -1.09 4.32
CA TYR A 109 -22.64 -1.00 5.63
C TYR A 109 -23.93 -1.84 5.70
N LYS A 110 -24.79 -1.74 4.69
CA LYS A 110 -26.02 -2.53 4.57
C LYS A 110 -25.78 -4.03 4.59
N LYS A 111 -24.67 -4.46 3.98
CA LYS A 111 -24.27 -5.88 3.99
C LYS A 111 -23.62 -6.33 5.31
N GLY A 112 -23.46 -5.46 6.29
CA GLY A 112 -22.87 -5.75 7.58
C GLY A 112 -21.35 -5.85 7.59
N TYR A 113 -20.69 -5.36 6.55
CA TYR A 113 -19.22 -5.40 6.48
C TYR A 113 -18.54 -4.23 7.21
N ILE A 114 -19.27 -3.17 7.51
CA ILE A 114 -18.75 -2.00 8.21
C ILE A 114 -19.14 -2.06 9.68
N TYR A 115 -18.18 -1.96 10.58
CA TYR A 115 -18.41 -2.00 12.01
C TYR A 115 -17.43 -1.11 12.77
N LYS A 116 -17.83 -0.67 13.98
CA LYS A 116 -16.96 0.05 14.91
C LYS A 116 -16.33 -0.95 15.89
N GLY A 117 -15.01 -0.84 16.09
CA GLY A 117 -14.29 -1.71 17.00
C GLY A 117 -13.18 -0.99 17.76
N LEU A 118 -12.88 -1.49 18.95
CA LEU A 118 -11.70 -1.11 19.73
C LEU A 118 -10.64 -2.19 19.51
N LYS A 119 -9.72 -1.94 18.59
CA LYS A 119 -8.67 -2.90 18.19
C LYS A 119 -7.33 -2.19 18.02
N PRO A 120 -6.20 -2.91 18.20
CA PRO A 120 -4.88 -2.39 17.83
C PRO A 120 -4.82 -2.10 16.32
N VAL A 121 -4.39 -0.90 16.00
CA VAL A 121 -4.13 -0.45 14.62
C VAL A 121 -2.74 0.17 14.55
N TYR A 122 -2.18 0.26 13.35
CA TYR A 122 -1.01 1.10 13.11
C TYR A 122 -1.36 2.55 13.43
N TRP A 123 -0.60 3.17 14.32
CA TRP A 123 -0.86 4.52 14.77
C TRP A 123 0.40 5.38 14.66
N CYS A 124 0.30 6.50 13.97
CA CYS A 124 1.36 7.49 13.91
C CYS A 124 1.12 8.58 14.97
N THR A 125 1.98 8.64 15.98
CA THR A 125 1.88 9.61 17.08
C THR A 125 2.25 11.03 16.67
N ASP A 126 3.01 11.21 15.59
CA ASP A 126 3.37 12.52 15.01
C ASP A 126 2.26 13.09 14.13
N CYS A 127 1.60 12.22 13.39
CA CYS A 127 0.46 12.58 12.54
C CYS A 127 -0.88 12.47 13.26
N GLU A 128 -0.93 11.87 14.44
CA GLU A 128 -2.12 11.64 15.28
C GLU A 128 -3.26 10.97 14.49
N THR A 129 -2.96 9.89 13.78
CA THR A 129 -3.93 9.16 12.95
C THR A 129 -3.59 7.69 12.80
N ALA A 130 -4.63 6.87 12.57
CA ALA A 130 -4.48 5.49 12.14
C ALA A 130 -3.90 5.41 10.73
N LEU A 131 -3.19 4.33 10.44
CA LEU A 131 -2.57 4.03 9.15
C LEU A 131 -3.01 2.65 8.65
N ALA A 132 -3.10 2.50 7.32
CA ALA A 132 -3.23 1.19 6.67
C ALA A 132 -1.85 0.58 6.39
N GLU A 133 -1.81 -0.72 6.03
CA GLU A 133 -0.55 -1.38 5.65
C GLU A 133 0.18 -0.70 4.48
N ALA A 134 -0.56 -0.15 3.51
CA ALA A 134 0.01 0.59 2.39
C ALA A 134 0.69 1.91 2.80
N GLU A 135 0.45 2.37 4.02
CA GLU A 135 0.94 3.64 4.55
C GLU A 135 2.14 3.47 5.49
N ILE A 136 2.71 2.28 5.58
CA ILE A 136 3.89 1.97 6.41
C ILE A 136 5.08 1.54 5.55
N GLU A 137 6.26 1.91 6.01
CA GLU A 137 7.56 1.51 5.45
C GLU A 137 8.39 0.87 6.55
N TYR A 138 9.07 -0.23 6.26
CA TYR A 138 9.95 -0.87 7.22
C TYR A 138 11.38 -0.36 7.08
N LYS A 139 12.03 -0.13 8.22
CA LYS A 139 13.45 0.26 8.30
C LYS A 139 14.12 -0.52 9.42
N ASP A 140 15.36 -0.88 9.21
CA ASP A 140 16.17 -1.46 10.26
C ASP A 140 16.55 -0.41 11.29
N VAL A 141 16.30 -0.73 12.54
CA VAL A 141 16.58 0.13 13.69
C VAL A 141 17.30 -0.65 14.78
N THR A 142 18.15 0.04 15.52
CA THR A 142 18.73 -0.52 16.74
C THR A 142 17.80 -0.26 17.91
N GLY A 143 17.35 -1.32 18.55
CA GLY A 143 16.51 -1.30 19.74
C GLY A 143 17.17 -2.01 20.92
N GLU A 144 16.39 -2.21 21.95
CA GLU A 144 16.77 -2.95 23.14
C GLU A 144 15.71 -3.99 23.47
N SER A 145 16.11 -5.23 23.68
CA SER A 145 15.25 -6.25 24.27
C SER A 145 15.58 -6.44 25.72
N ILE A 146 14.56 -6.69 26.53
CA ILE A 146 14.71 -6.89 27.98
C ILE A 146 14.09 -8.20 28.44
N TYR A 147 14.72 -8.78 29.45
CA TYR A 147 14.30 -9.96 30.16
C TYR A 147 13.83 -9.52 31.54
N VAL A 148 12.54 -9.71 31.86
CA VAL A 148 11.89 -9.13 33.05
C VAL A 148 11.33 -10.21 33.94
N LYS A 149 11.59 -10.10 35.25
CA LYS A 149 11.13 -11.00 36.29
C LYS A 149 9.75 -10.58 36.80
N PHE A 150 8.73 -11.39 36.58
CA PHE A 150 7.39 -11.22 37.12
C PHE A 150 7.21 -12.11 38.34
N PRO A 151 7.04 -11.54 39.57
CA PRO A 151 6.89 -12.34 40.77
C PRO A 151 5.66 -13.23 40.73
N VAL A 152 5.80 -14.49 41.04
CA VAL A 152 4.66 -15.40 41.14
C VAL A 152 3.88 -15.09 42.42
N GLU A 153 2.60 -14.78 42.28
CA GLU A 153 1.71 -14.47 43.43
C GLU A 153 0.83 -15.68 43.81
N ASP A 154 0.39 -16.46 42.81
CA ASP A 154 -0.34 -17.73 43.02
C ASP A 154 0.18 -18.80 42.09
N SER A 155 0.82 -19.83 42.66
CA SER A 155 1.36 -20.96 41.93
C SER A 155 0.32 -22.08 41.70
N LYS A 156 -0.91 -21.93 42.11
CA LYS A 156 -1.95 -23.00 42.11
C LYS A 156 -1.53 -24.24 42.90
N GLY A 157 -0.61 -24.08 43.84
CA GLY A 157 -0.10 -25.18 44.64
C GLY A 157 0.95 -26.04 43.92
N LEU A 158 1.41 -25.70 42.74
CA LEU A 158 2.38 -26.47 41.99
C LEU A 158 3.79 -26.41 42.58
N PHE A 159 4.14 -25.28 43.20
CA PHE A 159 5.46 -25.01 43.82
C PHE A 159 5.36 -23.91 44.85
N ASP A 160 6.41 -23.76 45.69
CA ASP A 160 6.56 -22.63 46.60
C ASP A 160 6.82 -21.34 45.78
N LYS A 161 5.91 -20.37 45.89
CA LYS A 161 5.97 -19.09 45.18
C LYS A 161 7.03 -18.11 45.72
N LYS A 162 7.59 -18.38 46.91
CA LYS A 162 8.53 -17.48 47.55
C LYS A 162 9.77 -17.27 46.69
N ASP A 163 10.12 -16.00 46.43
CA ASP A 163 11.27 -15.59 45.60
C ASP A 163 11.31 -16.30 44.23
N THR A 164 10.14 -16.59 43.67
CA THR A 164 9.95 -17.27 42.37
C THR A 164 9.36 -16.32 41.33
N TYR A 165 9.95 -16.30 40.14
CA TYR A 165 9.60 -15.38 39.07
C TYR A 165 9.39 -16.10 37.76
N MET A 166 8.36 -15.70 37.00
CA MET A 166 8.26 -16.01 35.58
C MET A 166 9.10 -14.98 34.80
N VAL A 167 10.00 -15.41 33.96
CA VAL A 167 10.84 -14.49 33.17
C VAL A 167 10.24 -14.29 31.79
N ILE A 168 9.83 -13.08 31.49
CA ILE A 168 9.32 -12.70 30.16
C ILE A 168 10.40 -12.00 29.35
N TRP A 169 10.20 -11.96 28.06
CA TRP A 169 11.04 -11.23 27.10
C TRP A 169 10.18 -10.27 26.28
N THR A 170 10.71 -9.06 26.03
CA THR A 170 10.06 -8.07 25.17
C THR A 170 11.08 -7.16 24.50
N THR A 171 10.76 -6.73 23.28
CA THR A 171 11.51 -5.70 22.53
C THR A 171 10.90 -4.31 22.65
N THR A 172 9.78 -4.19 23.38
CA THR A 172 9.02 -2.96 23.53
C THR A 172 8.70 -2.68 25.01
N PRO A 173 9.69 -2.28 25.83
CA PRO A 173 9.47 -2.02 27.26
C PRO A 173 8.33 -1.05 27.56
N TRP A 174 8.08 -0.09 26.66
CA TRP A 174 7.01 0.91 26.78
C TRP A 174 5.59 0.29 26.78
N THR A 175 5.42 -0.98 26.38
CA THR A 175 4.12 -1.68 26.40
C THR A 175 3.86 -2.40 27.73
N LEU A 176 4.85 -2.54 28.61
CA LEU A 176 4.69 -3.21 29.90
C LEU A 176 3.54 -2.63 30.75
N PRO A 177 3.28 -1.30 30.78
CA PRO A 177 2.10 -0.78 31.47
C PRO A 177 0.76 -1.34 30.97
N GLY A 178 0.72 -1.83 29.74
CA GLY A 178 -0.45 -2.48 29.14
C GLY A 178 -0.49 -4.01 29.31
N ASN A 179 0.45 -4.60 30.05
CA ASN A 179 0.50 -6.04 30.32
C ASN A 179 -0.77 -6.53 30.99
N MET A 180 -1.36 -7.61 30.46
CA MET A 180 -2.54 -8.28 31.01
C MET A 180 -2.33 -9.78 31.21
N GLY A 181 -1.29 -10.35 30.61
CA GLY A 181 -0.98 -11.76 30.72
C GLY A 181 0.43 -12.12 30.29
N ILE A 182 0.77 -13.37 30.54
CA ILE A 182 2.02 -14.01 30.10
C ILE A 182 1.62 -15.22 29.27
N THR A 183 1.96 -15.25 28.01
CA THR A 183 1.63 -16.37 27.10
C THR A 183 2.81 -17.34 27.01
N ILE A 184 2.52 -18.63 27.21
CA ILE A 184 3.49 -19.72 27.12
C ILE A 184 3.03 -20.83 26.16
N GLY A 185 3.95 -21.68 25.75
CA GLY A 185 3.65 -22.82 24.88
C GLY A 185 3.11 -24.01 25.68
N ALA A 186 1.93 -24.53 25.31
CA ALA A 186 1.30 -25.64 26.04
C ALA A 186 2.15 -26.92 26.08
N ASP A 187 2.82 -27.22 24.97
CA ASP A 187 3.59 -28.48 24.79
C ASP A 187 5.06 -28.35 25.15
N TYR A 188 5.54 -27.16 25.47
CA TYR A 188 6.93 -26.95 25.89
C TYR A 188 7.16 -27.33 27.34
N GLU A 189 8.36 -27.75 27.64
CA GLU A 189 8.82 -27.94 29.01
C GLU A 189 9.42 -26.64 29.57
N TYR A 190 9.10 -26.32 30.80
CA TYR A 190 9.60 -25.16 31.55
C TYR A 190 10.37 -25.62 32.77
N SER A 191 11.54 -25.06 32.96
CA SER A 191 12.42 -25.34 34.11
C SER A 191 12.33 -24.22 35.15
N MET A 192 12.15 -24.59 36.38
CA MET A 192 12.43 -23.72 37.52
C MET A 192 13.92 -23.82 37.84
N VAL A 193 14.62 -22.73 37.65
CA VAL A 193 16.06 -22.61 37.83
C VAL A 193 16.33 -21.82 39.08
N GLU A 194 17.03 -22.42 40.06
CA GLU A 194 17.47 -21.77 41.28
C GLU A 194 18.87 -21.21 41.08
N LEU A 195 19.02 -19.90 41.33
CA LEU A 195 20.29 -19.21 41.23
C LEU A 195 21.07 -19.40 42.53
N LYS A 196 22.34 -19.79 42.46
CA LYS A 196 23.22 -19.88 43.61
C LYS A 196 23.85 -18.53 43.89
N GLU A 197 23.88 -18.19 45.16
CA GLU A 197 24.35 -16.90 45.65
C GLU A 197 25.86 -16.71 45.48
N ASN A 198 26.22 -15.53 44.93
CA ASN A 198 27.62 -15.07 44.87
C ASN A 198 27.91 -13.88 45.81
N LYS A 199 26.98 -13.46 46.70
CA LYS A 199 27.19 -12.36 47.64
C LYS A 199 26.60 -12.65 49.02
N GLU A 200 27.33 -12.32 50.08
CA GLU A 200 26.84 -12.28 51.46
C GLU A 200 25.58 -11.39 51.56
N ASN A 201 24.40 -11.95 51.69
CA ASN A 201 23.06 -11.33 51.77
C ASN A 201 22.18 -11.35 50.49
N ALA A 202 22.51 -12.09 49.44
CA ALA A 202 21.64 -12.23 48.29
C ALA A 202 20.46 -13.16 48.62
N LYS A 203 19.25 -12.79 48.22
CA LYS A 203 18.07 -13.65 48.32
C LYS A 203 18.17 -14.76 47.27
N LEU A 204 17.81 -15.97 47.64
CA LEU A 204 17.65 -17.09 46.73
C LEU A 204 16.56 -16.75 45.74
N GLU A 205 16.87 -16.68 44.46
CA GLU A 205 15.88 -16.45 43.40
C GLU A 205 15.67 -17.71 42.59
N ARG A 206 14.40 -17.95 42.18
CA ARG A 206 14.00 -19.02 41.27
C ARG A 206 13.36 -18.43 40.06
N LEU A 207 13.84 -18.83 38.88
CA LEU A 207 13.38 -18.32 37.58
C LEU A 207 12.72 -19.45 36.81
N ILE A 208 11.53 -19.20 36.23
CA ILE A 208 10.83 -20.12 35.36
C ILE A 208 11.06 -19.71 33.90
N ILE A 209 11.70 -20.56 33.13
CA ILE A 209 12.12 -20.33 31.75
C ILE A 209 11.90 -21.63 30.95
N ALA A 210 11.57 -21.56 29.65
CA ALA A 210 11.50 -22.76 28.82
C ALA A 210 12.83 -23.54 28.88
N THR A 211 12.77 -24.83 29.10
CA THR A 211 13.93 -25.70 29.37
C THR A 211 15.00 -25.56 28.29
N GLU A 212 14.63 -25.52 27.03
CA GLU A 212 15.57 -25.37 25.90
C GLU A 212 16.31 -24.03 25.88
N LEU A 213 15.73 -23.00 26.51
CA LEU A 213 16.31 -21.64 26.54
C LEU A 213 17.10 -21.33 27.82
N VAL A 214 17.08 -22.20 28.82
CA VAL A 214 17.74 -21.95 30.11
C VAL A 214 19.22 -21.61 29.93
N GLU A 215 19.98 -22.47 29.25
CA GLU A 215 21.43 -22.25 29.07
C GLU A 215 21.72 -20.92 28.34
N LYS A 216 20.96 -20.64 27.29
CA LYS A 216 21.10 -19.41 26.51
C LYS A 216 20.82 -18.17 27.35
N VAL A 217 19.73 -18.20 28.12
CA VAL A 217 19.34 -17.07 28.98
C VAL A 217 20.32 -16.88 30.14
N MET A 218 20.76 -17.94 30.79
CA MET A 218 21.74 -17.86 31.89
C MET A 218 23.07 -17.33 31.41
N LYS A 219 23.59 -17.78 30.27
CA LYS A 219 24.80 -17.26 29.65
C LYS A 219 24.67 -15.78 29.31
N LEU A 220 23.53 -15.38 28.76
CA LEU A 220 23.23 -13.99 28.39
C LEU A 220 23.11 -13.09 29.64
N ALA A 221 22.56 -13.62 30.73
CA ALA A 221 22.47 -12.92 32.03
C ALA A 221 23.77 -12.98 32.81
N GLU A 222 24.83 -13.63 32.32
CA GLU A 222 26.13 -13.78 33.00
C GLU A 222 26.01 -14.54 34.32
N VAL A 223 25.08 -15.49 34.39
CA VAL A 223 24.87 -16.37 35.54
C VAL A 223 25.55 -17.70 35.29
N GLU A 224 26.60 -18.01 36.03
CA GLU A 224 27.39 -19.24 35.86
C GLU A 224 26.94 -20.37 36.81
N ASP A 225 26.44 -20.03 38.02
CA ASP A 225 26.08 -21.04 39.03
C ASP A 225 24.57 -21.08 39.25
N TYR A 226 23.93 -22.07 38.64
CA TYR A 226 22.51 -22.31 38.74
C TYR A 226 22.21 -23.82 38.71
N LYS A 227 21.01 -24.19 39.17
CA LYS A 227 20.52 -25.57 39.06
C LYS A 227 19.02 -25.61 38.71
N THR A 228 18.61 -26.55 37.87
CA THR A 228 17.19 -26.85 37.70
C THR A 228 16.69 -27.64 38.90
N VAL A 229 15.65 -27.12 39.56
CA VAL A 229 15.08 -27.73 40.76
C VAL A 229 13.74 -28.42 40.51
N GLN A 230 13.03 -27.99 39.47
CA GLN A 230 11.76 -28.58 39.06
C GLN A 230 11.48 -28.31 37.58
N THR A 231 10.72 -29.15 36.92
CA THR A 231 10.23 -28.97 35.57
C THR A 231 8.74 -29.09 35.49
N PHE A 232 8.12 -28.45 34.50
CA PHE A 232 6.69 -28.42 34.27
C PHE A 232 6.42 -28.52 32.78
N LYS A 233 5.33 -29.15 32.41
CA LYS A 233 4.75 -28.94 31.09
C LYS A 233 4.04 -27.60 31.06
N GLY A 234 4.13 -26.81 29.94
CA GLY A 234 3.49 -25.53 29.87
C GLY A 234 1.99 -25.55 30.21
N SER A 235 1.27 -26.58 29.78
CA SER A 235 -0.15 -26.79 30.15
C SER A 235 -0.42 -26.85 31.65
N GLU A 236 0.54 -27.28 32.47
CA GLU A 236 0.39 -27.33 33.93
C GLU A 236 0.47 -25.92 34.55
N LEU A 237 1.24 -25.00 33.92
CA LEU A 237 1.41 -23.64 34.41
C LEU A 237 0.27 -22.68 34.02
N GLU A 238 -0.70 -23.14 33.22
CA GLU A 238 -1.87 -22.34 32.88
C GLU A 238 -2.63 -21.87 34.10
N GLY A 239 -2.92 -20.58 34.16
CA GLY A 239 -3.67 -19.97 35.26
C GLY A 239 -2.81 -19.57 36.47
N VAL A 240 -1.49 -19.82 36.47
CA VAL A 240 -0.58 -19.22 37.44
C VAL A 240 -0.72 -17.70 37.37
N LEU A 241 -0.76 -17.04 38.54
CA LEU A 241 -0.86 -15.58 38.62
C LEU A 241 0.51 -14.98 39.01
N CYS A 242 0.94 -14.03 38.21
CA CYS A 242 2.14 -13.23 38.50
C CYS A 242 1.71 -11.80 38.83
N LYS A 243 2.44 -11.14 39.69
CA LYS A 243 2.25 -9.72 40.00
C LYS A 243 3.02 -8.88 38.97
N HIS A 244 2.39 -7.80 38.51
CA HIS A 244 3.09 -6.83 37.66
C HIS A 244 4.23 -6.18 38.44
N PRO A 245 5.46 -5.98 37.86
CA PRO A 245 6.62 -5.49 38.61
C PRO A 245 6.42 -4.14 39.25
N PHE A 246 5.69 -3.21 38.63
CA PHE A 246 5.53 -1.83 39.11
C PHE A 246 4.09 -1.31 39.16
N LEU A 247 3.10 -2.14 38.78
CA LEU A 247 1.68 -1.76 38.87
C LEU A 247 0.93 -2.73 39.79
N ASP A 248 -0.10 -2.24 40.44
CA ASP A 248 -1.00 -3.09 41.24
C ASP A 248 -1.99 -3.83 40.34
N ARG A 249 -1.47 -4.81 39.63
CA ARG A 249 -2.20 -5.63 38.68
C ARG A 249 -1.62 -7.03 38.61
N MET A 250 -2.49 -8.02 38.39
CA MET A 250 -2.09 -9.40 38.14
C MET A 250 -1.94 -9.67 36.65
N SER A 251 -0.95 -10.48 36.31
CA SER A 251 -0.68 -10.99 34.99
C SER A 251 -0.87 -12.50 35.01
N ARG A 252 -1.89 -13.00 34.29
CA ARG A 252 -2.22 -14.42 34.27
C ARG A 252 -1.44 -15.16 33.19
N VAL A 253 -0.91 -16.33 33.53
CA VAL A 253 -0.28 -17.23 32.57
C VAL A 253 -1.38 -17.90 31.72
N VAL A 254 -1.24 -17.82 30.41
CA VAL A 254 -2.18 -18.36 29.42
C VAL A 254 -1.43 -19.13 28.34
N LEU A 255 -2.17 -19.99 27.60
CA LEU A 255 -1.58 -20.82 26.56
C LEU A 255 -1.74 -20.21 25.16
N GLY A 256 -0.62 -20.04 24.47
CA GLY A 256 -0.57 -19.59 23.09
C GLY A 256 -1.07 -20.63 22.07
N SER A 257 -1.25 -20.19 20.83
CA SER A 257 -1.62 -21.05 19.71
C SER A 257 -1.14 -20.42 18.39
N GLU A 258 -1.19 -21.16 17.31
CA GLU A 258 -0.87 -20.65 15.96
C GLU A 258 -1.77 -19.47 15.52
N THR A 259 -2.98 -19.37 16.05
CA THR A 259 -3.95 -18.31 15.71
C THR A 259 -3.94 -17.12 16.66
N THR A 260 -3.19 -17.19 17.74
CA THR A 260 -3.02 -16.11 18.75
C THR A 260 -1.54 -15.79 18.91
N VAL A 261 -1.05 -15.64 20.14
CA VAL A 261 0.40 -15.50 20.37
C VAL A 261 1.06 -16.86 20.14
N ASN A 262 1.85 -16.95 19.08
CA ASN A 262 2.64 -18.17 18.78
C ASN A 262 3.98 -18.08 19.51
N VAL A 263 4.12 -18.89 20.55
CA VAL A 263 5.37 -18.95 21.32
C VAL A 263 6.40 -19.81 20.58
N THR A 264 7.59 -19.29 20.38
CA THR A 264 8.73 -20.03 19.77
C THR A 264 9.87 -20.16 20.75
N LEU A 265 10.79 -21.10 20.48
CA LEU A 265 11.99 -21.34 21.27
C LEU A 265 13.28 -20.85 20.57
N ASP A 266 13.16 -20.05 19.53
CA ASP A 266 14.30 -19.50 18.78
C ASP A 266 15.03 -18.42 19.58
N GLU A 267 14.26 -17.64 20.33
CA GLU A 267 14.76 -16.53 21.16
C GLU A 267 13.83 -16.28 22.37
N GLY A 268 14.28 -15.39 23.27
CA GLY A 268 13.53 -15.00 24.47
C GLY A 268 13.62 -16.04 25.60
N THR A 269 12.50 -16.32 26.24
CA THR A 269 12.41 -17.17 27.44
C THR A 269 11.35 -18.28 27.31
N GLY A 270 10.62 -18.33 26.21
CA GLY A 270 9.42 -19.17 26.09
C GLY A 270 8.19 -18.63 26.83
N ALA A 271 8.29 -17.44 27.42
CA ALA A 271 7.19 -16.73 28.07
C ALA A 271 7.09 -15.33 27.47
N VAL A 272 5.99 -15.04 26.79
CA VAL A 272 5.77 -13.82 26.03
C VAL A 272 4.90 -12.85 26.84
N HIS A 273 5.41 -11.65 27.05
CA HIS A 273 4.62 -10.52 27.56
C HIS A 273 3.44 -10.24 26.65
N THR A 274 2.24 -10.26 27.19
CA THR A 274 1.00 -10.11 26.42
C THR A 274 0.26 -8.85 26.81
N ALA A 275 0.16 -7.91 25.88
CA ALA A 275 -0.51 -6.63 26.03
C ALA A 275 -1.56 -6.43 24.92
N PRO A 276 -2.84 -6.79 25.15
CA PRO A 276 -3.88 -6.81 24.11
C PRO A 276 -4.14 -5.50 23.37
N ALA A 277 -3.71 -4.37 23.94
CA ALA A 277 -3.83 -3.06 23.31
C ALA A 277 -2.74 -2.75 22.26
N TYR A 278 -1.68 -3.55 22.15
CA TYR A 278 -0.46 -3.20 21.42
C TYR A 278 0.04 -4.24 20.42
N GLY A 279 -0.75 -5.25 20.14
CA GLY A 279 -0.45 -6.27 19.15
C GLY A 279 -1.71 -7.00 18.69
N LYS A 280 -1.72 -7.45 17.43
CA LYS A 280 -2.84 -8.22 16.90
C LYS A 280 -2.97 -9.57 17.58
N GLU A 281 -1.88 -10.29 17.66
CA GLU A 281 -1.81 -11.62 18.28
C GLU A 281 -2.17 -11.51 19.77
N ASP A 282 -1.66 -10.49 20.46
CA ASP A 282 -1.97 -10.20 21.85
C ASP A 282 -3.45 -9.89 22.07
N TYR A 283 -4.06 -9.14 21.13
CA TYR A 283 -5.48 -8.83 21.14
C TYR A 283 -6.33 -10.09 21.00
N LEU A 284 -5.97 -10.97 20.05
CA LEU A 284 -6.67 -12.25 19.85
C LEU A 284 -6.51 -13.17 21.07
N GLN A 285 -5.31 -13.20 21.67
CA GLN A 285 -5.06 -13.92 22.92
C GLN A 285 -5.91 -13.35 24.05
N GLY A 286 -5.98 -12.03 24.15
CA GLY A 286 -6.81 -11.33 25.12
C GLY A 286 -8.30 -11.64 25.00
N LEU A 287 -8.82 -11.77 23.79
CA LEU A 287 -10.20 -12.19 23.53
C LEU A 287 -10.44 -13.65 23.94
N LYS A 288 -9.56 -14.56 23.51
CA LYS A 288 -9.63 -15.99 23.81
C LYS A 288 -9.68 -16.24 25.33
N ASP A 289 -8.77 -15.63 26.08
CA ASP A 289 -8.60 -15.87 27.51
C ASP A 289 -9.28 -14.83 28.40
N LYS A 290 -10.03 -13.90 27.82
CA LYS A 290 -10.73 -12.83 28.53
C LYS A 290 -9.82 -12.03 29.48
N LEU A 291 -8.63 -11.66 28.98
CA LEU A 291 -7.64 -10.92 29.77
C LEU A 291 -8.05 -9.46 30.02
N GLY A 292 -8.95 -8.93 29.20
CA GLY A 292 -9.23 -7.50 29.16
C GLY A 292 -8.18 -6.72 28.37
N MET A 293 -8.25 -5.39 28.42
CA MET A 293 -7.37 -4.51 27.67
C MET A 293 -7.13 -3.21 28.43
N VAL A 294 -5.87 -2.80 28.50
CA VAL A 294 -5.45 -1.52 29.08
C VAL A 294 -4.72 -0.72 28.01
N VAL A 295 -5.24 0.46 27.68
CA VAL A 295 -4.63 1.40 26.74
C VAL A 295 -3.80 2.41 27.55
N ALA A 296 -2.52 2.12 27.72
CA ALA A 296 -1.61 2.91 28.53
C ALA A 296 -0.88 4.02 27.76
N VAL A 297 -1.12 4.17 26.45
CA VAL A 297 -0.53 5.23 25.61
C VAL A 297 -1.63 5.98 24.87
N ASP A 298 -1.61 7.31 24.92
CA ASP A 298 -2.58 8.18 24.26
C ASP A 298 -2.28 8.37 22.74
N ASP A 299 -3.11 9.13 22.06
CA ASP A 299 -2.99 9.44 20.64
C ASP A 299 -1.73 10.22 20.26
N LYS A 300 -1.12 10.95 21.21
CA LYS A 300 0.16 11.66 21.04
C LYS A 300 1.40 10.82 21.42
N GLY A 301 1.19 9.55 21.76
CA GLY A 301 2.26 8.65 22.16
C GLY A 301 2.74 8.84 23.59
N LYS A 302 1.97 9.52 24.46
CA LYS A 302 2.33 9.69 25.86
C LYS A 302 1.69 8.59 26.70
N GLN A 303 2.45 8.11 27.68
CA GLN A 303 1.94 7.20 28.69
C GLN A 303 0.79 7.87 29.47
N THR A 304 -0.34 7.16 29.63
CA THR A 304 -1.49 7.63 30.40
C THR A 304 -1.31 7.35 31.90
N ALA A 305 -2.30 7.75 32.72
CA ALA A 305 -2.32 7.43 34.14
C ALA A 305 -2.22 5.93 34.45
N GLU A 306 -2.62 5.07 33.52
CA GLU A 306 -2.50 3.60 33.60
C GLU A 306 -1.05 3.11 33.72
N ALA A 307 -0.07 3.94 33.33
CA ALA A 307 1.35 3.62 33.43
C ALA A 307 1.97 4.01 34.79
N GLY A 308 1.16 4.48 35.75
CA GLY A 308 1.65 4.87 37.08
C GLY A 308 2.68 6.00 37.02
N GLU A 309 3.85 5.79 37.59
CA GLU A 309 4.92 6.80 37.66
C GLU A 309 5.51 7.20 36.29
N PHE A 310 5.26 6.43 35.22
CA PHE A 310 5.70 6.75 33.87
C PHE A 310 4.67 7.60 33.09
N ALA A 311 3.55 7.97 33.71
CA ALA A 311 2.51 8.79 33.10
C ALA A 311 3.07 10.12 32.57
N GLY A 312 2.59 10.55 31.39
CA GLY A 312 3.02 11.77 30.72
C GLY A 312 4.32 11.64 29.90
N GLN A 313 5.07 10.56 30.05
CA GLN A 313 6.29 10.35 29.26
C GLN A 313 5.94 9.88 27.83
N PHE A 314 6.69 10.35 26.85
CA PHE A 314 6.59 9.84 25.48
C PHE A 314 7.08 8.39 25.42
N TYR A 315 6.39 7.53 24.69
CA TYR A 315 6.64 6.07 24.70
C TYR A 315 8.10 5.70 24.44
N ALA A 316 8.76 6.34 23.46
CA ALA A 316 10.16 6.05 23.16
C ALA A 316 11.12 6.42 24.31
N LYS A 317 10.80 7.47 25.10
CA LYS A 317 11.53 7.81 26.30
C LYS A 317 11.27 6.81 27.43
N SER A 318 10.02 6.35 27.55
CA SER A 318 9.64 5.41 28.60
C SER A 318 10.32 4.04 28.47
N ASN A 319 10.78 3.66 27.29
CA ASN A 319 11.64 2.47 27.14
C ASN A 319 12.83 2.50 28.11
N LYS A 320 13.58 3.59 28.11
CA LYS A 320 14.78 3.74 28.94
C LYS A 320 14.44 3.88 30.42
N THR A 321 13.40 4.65 30.73
CA THR A 321 13.04 4.88 32.14
C THR A 321 12.42 3.65 32.79
N ILE A 322 11.62 2.86 32.05
CA ILE A 322 11.09 1.59 32.55
C ILE A 322 12.22 0.58 32.75
N THR A 323 13.13 0.44 31.77
CA THR A 323 14.29 -0.47 31.89
C THR A 323 15.16 -0.13 33.08
N ALA A 324 15.46 1.17 33.28
CA ALA A 324 16.23 1.64 34.45
C ALA A 324 15.52 1.35 35.78
N TRP A 325 14.22 1.60 35.84
CA TRP A 325 13.41 1.31 37.02
C TRP A 325 13.42 -0.19 37.38
N LEU A 326 13.26 -1.05 36.37
CA LEU A 326 13.29 -2.51 36.53
C LEU A 326 14.64 -2.99 37.06
N ASP A 327 15.74 -2.39 36.59
CA ASP A 327 17.10 -2.70 37.06
C ASP A 327 17.30 -2.27 38.51
N GLU A 328 16.96 -1.01 38.85
CA GLU A 328 17.09 -0.45 40.18
C GLU A 328 16.26 -1.20 41.23
N ASN A 329 15.11 -1.74 40.84
CA ASN A 329 14.21 -2.48 41.75
C ASN A 329 14.40 -4.00 41.69
N GLY A 330 15.38 -4.49 40.92
CA GLY A 330 15.73 -5.92 40.87
C GLY A 330 14.82 -6.80 40.04
N TYR A 331 14.00 -6.24 39.15
CA TYR A 331 13.12 -6.96 38.25
C TYR A 331 13.72 -7.17 36.86
N LEU A 332 14.79 -6.48 36.48
CA LEU A 332 15.51 -6.71 35.22
C LEU A 332 16.49 -7.88 35.39
N LEU A 333 16.40 -8.89 34.55
CA LEU A 333 17.40 -9.95 34.47
C LEU A 333 18.57 -9.53 33.53
N LYS A 334 18.22 -9.03 32.34
CA LYS A 334 19.20 -8.54 31.35
C LYS A 334 18.53 -7.62 30.33
N ALA A 335 19.32 -6.66 29.83
CA ALA A 335 18.99 -5.85 28.64
C ALA A 335 20.04 -6.09 27.55
N VAL A 336 19.61 -6.27 26.30
CA VAL A 336 20.45 -6.59 25.16
C VAL A 336 20.09 -5.72 23.96
N LYS A 337 21.09 -5.15 23.31
CA LYS A 337 20.90 -4.42 22.06
C LYS A 337 20.55 -5.39 20.92
N ILE A 338 19.56 -5.04 20.14
CA ILE A 338 19.10 -5.80 18.99
C ILE A 338 18.96 -4.89 17.76
N GLU A 339 19.15 -5.46 16.57
CA GLU A 339 18.76 -4.84 15.31
C GLU A 339 17.52 -5.56 14.78
N HIS A 340 16.51 -4.82 14.41
CA HIS A 340 15.27 -5.37 13.89
C HIS A 340 14.58 -4.41 12.92
N SER A 341 13.79 -4.97 12.03
CA SER A 341 12.96 -4.21 11.10
C SER A 341 11.76 -3.62 11.84
N TYR A 342 11.55 -2.31 11.75
CA TYR A 342 10.51 -1.60 12.49
C TYR A 342 9.65 -0.73 11.56
N PRO A 343 8.31 -0.71 11.75
CA PRO A 343 7.41 0.06 10.90
C PRO A 343 7.52 1.57 11.16
N HIS A 344 7.56 2.32 10.07
CA HIS A 344 7.60 3.78 10.04
C HIS A 344 6.45 4.33 9.22
N CYS A 345 5.97 5.50 9.57
CA CYS A 345 4.99 6.22 8.78
C CYS A 345 5.58 6.59 7.42
N TRP A 346 4.89 6.19 6.36
CA TRP A 346 5.29 6.49 4.97
C TRP A 346 5.47 8.00 4.72
N ARG A 347 4.77 8.83 5.48
CA ARG A 347 4.72 10.28 5.27
C ARG A 347 5.71 11.06 6.11
N CYS A 348 5.66 10.94 7.44
CA CYS A 348 6.58 11.68 8.33
C CYS A 348 7.90 10.95 8.54
N LYS A 349 8.00 9.68 8.08
CA LYS A 349 9.18 8.82 8.20
C LYS A 349 9.59 8.49 9.64
N LYS A 350 8.74 8.82 10.62
CA LYS A 350 8.96 8.49 12.03
C LYS A 350 8.44 7.10 12.38
N PRO A 351 9.00 6.47 13.42
CA PRO A 351 8.49 5.20 13.93
C PRO A 351 7.02 5.33 14.31
N ILE A 352 6.26 4.27 14.09
CA ILE A 352 4.86 4.15 14.48
C ILE A 352 4.70 3.13 15.60
N ILE A 353 3.53 3.08 16.20
CA ILE A 353 3.17 2.09 17.21
C ILE A 353 1.91 1.31 16.79
N PHE A 354 1.71 0.13 17.37
CA PHE A 354 0.39 -0.48 17.45
C PHE A 354 -0.30 0.08 18.68
N ARG A 355 -1.56 0.49 18.54
CA ARG A 355 -2.36 1.04 19.63
C ARG A 355 -3.84 0.74 19.42
N ALA A 356 -4.48 0.20 20.43
CA ALA A 356 -5.94 0.04 20.42
C ALA A 356 -6.61 1.42 20.50
N THR A 357 -7.51 1.67 19.57
CA THR A 357 -8.29 2.90 19.50
C THR A 357 -9.64 2.59 18.85
N PRO A 358 -10.74 3.30 19.24
CA PRO A 358 -12.02 3.14 18.57
C PRO A 358 -11.93 3.60 17.13
N GLN A 359 -12.15 2.70 16.18
CA GLN A 359 -12.07 2.97 14.74
C GLN A 359 -13.21 2.27 14.00
N TRP A 360 -13.46 2.70 12.76
CA TRP A 360 -14.34 2.02 11.83
C TRP A 360 -13.55 1.10 10.92
N PHE A 361 -14.08 -0.11 10.73
CA PHE A 361 -13.44 -1.18 9.95
C PHE A 361 -14.37 -1.69 8.86
N ALA A 362 -13.78 -2.06 7.72
CA ALA A 362 -14.39 -2.98 6.76
C ALA A 362 -13.92 -4.40 7.09
N SER A 363 -14.86 -5.29 7.34
CA SER A 363 -14.58 -6.69 7.69
C SER A 363 -14.15 -7.47 6.46
N VAL A 364 -12.84 -7.64 6.27
CA VAL A 364 -12.31 -8.50 5.20
C VAL A 364 -12.69 -9.96 5.45
N ASP A 365 -12.73 -10.41 6.70
CA ASP A 365 -13.17 -11.75 7.08
C ASP A 365 -14.57 -12.09 6.53
N GLY A 366 -15.46 -11.10 6.45
CA GLY A 366 -16.84 -11.28 5.99
C GLY A 366 -16.97 -11.66 4.50
N PHE A 367 -15.95 -11.34 3.67
CA PHE A 367 -15.97 -11.62 2.23
C PHE A 367 -14.63 -12.08 1.65
N ARG A 368 -13.67 -12.50 2.50
CA ARG A 368 -12.33 -12.96 2.06
C ARG A 368 -12.39 -14.08 1.03
N ASP A 369 -13.24 -15.09 1.25
CA ASP A 369 -13.35 -16.22 0.34
C ASP A 369 -13.86 -15.80 -1.05
N ASP A 370 -14.77 -14.83 -1.09
CA ASP A 370 -15.26 -14.27 -2.35
C ASP A 370 -14.19 -13.46 -3.08
N VAL A 371 -13.34 -12.74 -2.34
CA VAL A 371 -12.16 -12.05 -2.92
C VAL A 371 -11.19 -13.06 -3.51
N LEU A 372 -10.87 -14.15 -2.81
CA LEU A 372 -9.98 -15.20 -3.30
C LEU A 372 -10.53 -15.89 -4.57
N LYS A 373 -11.84 -16.09 -4.66
CA LYS A 373 -12.48 -16.58 -5.88
C LYS A 373 -12.39 -15.56 -7.03
N ALA A 374 -12.63 -14.27 -6.75
CA ALA A 374 -12.56 -13.21 -7.74
C ALA A 374 -11.16 -13.05 -8.33
N ILE A 375 -10.10 -13.18 -7.53
CA ILE A 375 -8.70 -13.14 -7.98
C ILE A 375 -8.45 -14.15 -9.11
N LYS A 376 -9.02 -15.34 -9.03
CA LYS A 376 -8.88 -16.41 -10.04
C LYS A 376 -9.58 -16.10 -11.37
N THR A 377 -10.47 -15.14 -11.42
CA THR A 377 -11.14 -14.70 -12.64
C THR A 377 -10.35 -13.69 -13.44
N VAL A 378 -9.25 -13.18 -12.89
CA VAL A 378 -8.41 -12.12 -13.46
C VAL A 378 -7.21 -12.72 -14.16
N THR A 379 -6.86 -12.17 -15.32
CA THR A 379 -5.58 -12.48 -15.98
C THR A 379 -4.49 -11.57 -15.45
N TRP A 380 -3.44 -12.15 -14.89
CA TRP A 380 -2.34 -11.40 -14.27
C TRP A 380 -1.11 -11.39 -15.18
N HIS A 381 -0.53 -10.21 -15.34
CA HIS A 381 0.72 -9.99 -16.08
C HIS A 381 1.73 -9.24 -15.20
N PRO A 382 2.83 -9.88 -14.75
CA PRO A 382 3.15 -11.31 -14.85
C PRO A 382 2.19 -12.23 -14.08
N ASP A 383 2.18 -13.51 -14.43
CA ASP A 383 1.28 -14.53 -13.87
C ASP A 383 1.43 -14.76 -12.36
N TRP A 384 2.63 -14.53 -11.79
CA TRP A 384 2.85 -14.59 -10.34
C TRP A 384 1.97 -13.59 -9.54
N GLY A 385 1.34 -12.62 -10.23
CA GLY A 385 0.44 -11.64 -9.61
C GLY A 385 -0.76 -12.28 -8.91
N GLU A 386 -1.28 -13.40 -9.44
CA GLU A 386 -2.36 -14.16 -8.81
C GLU A 386 -1.97 -14.66 -7.42
N ASP A 387 -0.83 -15.34 -7.32
CA ASP A 387 -0.33 -15.88 -6.07
C ASP A 387 -0.02 -14.77 -5.07
N ARG A 388 0.63 -13.70 -5.54
CA ARG A 388 0.97 -12.55 -4.70
C ARG A 388 -0.26 -11.88 -4.09
N MET A 389 -1.28 -11.61 -4.91
CA MET A 389 -2.53 -11.02 -4.40
C MET A 389 -3.25 -11.98 -3.46
N SER A 390 -3.31 -13.27 -3.80
CA SER A 390 -3.96 -14.29 -2.97
C SER A 390 -3.32 -14.40 -1.59
N GLU A 391 -1.99 -14.42 -1.51
CA GLU A 391 -1.29 -14.49 -0.22
C GLU A 391 -1.50 -13.21 0.62
N MET A 392 -1.51 -12.04 -0.02
CA MET A 392 -1.82 -10.78 0.67
C MET A 392 -3.24 -10.77 1.25
N ILE A 393 -4.23 -11.30 0.52
CA ILE A 393 -5.62 -11.35 0.99
C ILE A 393 -5.80 -12.39 2.10
N LYS A 394 -5.14 -13.54 2.01
CA LYS A 394 -5.16 -14.57 3.07
C LYS A 394 -4.67 -14.03 4.41
N GLY A 395 -3.59 -13.27 4.38
CA GLY A 395 -2.99 -12.67 5.58
C GLY A 395 -3.57 -11.32 5.99
N ARG A 396 -4.53 -10.77 5.22
CA ARG A 396 -5.02 -9.42 5.47
C ARG A 396 -5.93 -9.35 6.70
N ASN A 397 -5.68 -8.34 7.52
CA ASN A 397 -6.59 -7.95 8.59
C ASN A 397 -7.79 -7.16 8.06
N ASP A 398 -8.80 -6.97 8.92
CA ASP A 398 -9.87 -6.04 8.64
C ASP A 398 -9.28 -4.64 8.32
N TRP A 399 -9.89 -3.99 7.37
CA TRP A 399 -9.41 -2.71 6.87
C TRP A 399 -9.91 -1.58 7.77
N CYS A 400 -9.01 -0.91 8.48
CA CYS A 400 -9.32 0.33 9.21
C CYS A 400 -9.57 1.44 8.19
N ILE A 401 -10.83 1.84 8.03
CA ILE A 401 -11.25 2.83 7.04
C ILE A 401 -11.36 4.26 7.58
N SER A 402 -11.34 4.45 8.89
CA SER A 402 -11.41 5.78 9.51
C SER A 402 -10.04 6.43 9.65
N ARG A 403 -9.99 7.74 9.38
CA ARG A 403 -8.78 8.57 9.55
C ARG A 403 -9.12 9.84 10.29
N GLN A 404 -8.28 10.22 11.24
CA GLN A 404 -8.39 11.43 12.05
C GLN A 404 -7.82 12.63 11.29
N ARG A 405 -8.40 12.88 10.10
CA ARG A 405 -8.04 13.93 9.16
C ARG A 405 -9.27 14.71 8.71
N THR A 406 -9.04 15.82 8.04
CA THR A 406 -10.11 16.74 7.64
C THR A 406 -10.27 16.81 6.13
N TRP A 407 -9.17 16.70 5.36
CA TRP A 407 -9.20 16.71 3.90
C TRP A 407 -9.44 15.32 3.34
N GLY A 408 -10.69 15.00 3.10
CA GLY A 408 -11.15 13.73 2.56
C GLY A 408 -12.67 13.64 2.57
N VAL A 409 -13.18 12.49 2.19
CA VAL A 409 -14.61 12.19 2.22
C VAL A 409 -15.00 11.79 3.64
N PRO A 410 -15.96 12.46 4.27
CA PRO A 410 -16.37 12.15 5.63
C PRO A 410 -17.01 10.77 5.72
N LEU A 411 -16.82 10.08 6.84
CA LEU A 411 -17.63 8.92 7.19
C LEU A 411 -19.09 9.41 7.42
N PRO A 412 -20.06 8.93 6.64
CA PRO A 412 -21.44 9.44 6.67
C PRO A 412 -22.23 8.83 7.83
N ILE A 413 -21.72 8.98 9.04
CA ILE A 413 -22.22 8.33 10.25
C ILE A 413 -22.70 9.38 11.23
N PHE A 414 -23.90 9.16 11.75
CA PHE A 414 -24.43 9.93 12.88
C PHE A 414 -24.39 9.08 14.14
N TYR A 415 -24.35 9.74 15.29
CA TYR A 415 -24.48 9.11 16.60
C TYR A 415 -25.63 9.72 17.35
N CYS A 416 -26.46 8.88 17.97
CA CYS A 416 -27.47 9.33 18.90
C CYS A 416 -26.83 10.13 20.05
N LYS A 417 -27.36 11.31 20.37
CA LYS A 417 -26.84 12.12 21.47
C LYS A 417 -27.03 11.48 22.84
N ASP A 418 -28.11 10.70 23.03
CA ASP A 418 -28.44 10.11 24.32
C ASP A 418 -27.68 8.83 24.59
N CYS A 419 -27.70 7.87 23.66
CA CYS A 419 -27.13 6.54 23.89
C CYS A 419 -25.86 6.24 23.10
N GLY A 420 -25.42 7.16 22.21
CA GLY A 420 -24.20 6.99 21.41
C GLY A 420 -24.30 5.96 20.29
N GLU A 421 -25.49 5.36 20.06
CA GLU A 421 -25.67 4.38 19.00
C GLU A 421 -25.42 4.98 17.61
N PRO A 422 -24.63 4.33 16.74
CA PRO A 422 -24.48 4.77 15.36
C PRO A 422 -25.81 4.73 14.60
N TYR A 423 -26.04 5.71 13.78
CA TYR A 423 -27.21 5.82 12.90
C TYR A 423 -26.75 5.93 11.45
N VAL A 424 -26.97 4.87 10.69
CA VAL A 424 -26.73 4.78 9.25
C VAL A 424 -27.86 3.96 8.64
N THR A 425 -28.64 4.58 7.76
CA THR A 425 -29.75 3.95 7.04
C THR A 425 -29.63 4.19 5.55
N GLU A 426 -30.40 3.46 4.74
CA GLU A 426 -30.44 3.72 3.29
C GLU A 426 -30.89 5.15 3.00
N GLU A 427 -31.88 5.65 3.73
CA GLU A 427 -32.39 7.02 3.60
C GLU A 427 -31.34 8.05 4.02
N SER A 428 -30.59 7.81 5.11
CA SER A 428 -29.52 8.71 5.53
C SER A 428 -28.40 8.79 4.51
N ILE A 429 -27.96 7.66 3.97
CA ILE A 429 -26.93 7.60 2.92
C ILE A 429 -27.42 8.32 1.67
N LYS A 430 -28.65 8.04 1.22
CA LYS A 430 -29.22 8.71 0.04
C LYS A 430 -29.29 10.22 0.20
N LYS A 431 -29.75 10.69 1.35
CA LYS A 431 -29.82 12.14 1.63
C LYS A 431 -28.45 12.80 1.58
N ILE A 432 -27.45 12.16 2.20
CA ILE A 432 -26.07 12.67 2.18
C ILE A 432 -25.51 12.67 0.76
N GLN A 433 -25.73 11.60 -0.03
CA GLN A 433 -25.33 11.57 -1.44
C GLN A 433 -25.96 12.73 -2.25
N ASP A 434 -27.25 12.99 -2.07
CA ASP A 434 -27.95 14.06 -2.78
C ASP A 434 -27.37 15.44 -2.41
N VAL A 435 -27.10 15.69 -1.13
CA VAL A 435 -26.45 16.92 -0.66
C VAL A 435 -25.03 17.05 -1.22
N VAL A 436 -24.22 16.00 -1.15
CA VAL A 436 -22.84 16.00 -1.62
C VAL A 436 -22.76 16.16 -3.13
N ARG A 437 -23.69 15.58 -3.89
CA ARG A 437 -23.76 15.71 -5.35
C ARG A 437 -23.99 17.16 -5.80
N THR A 438 -24.67 17.96 -5.00
CA THR A 438 -24.94 19.38 -5.30
C THR A 438 -23.96 20.34 -4.65
N GLU A 439 -23.57 20.10 -3.40
CA GLU A 439 -22.79 21.05 -2.58
C GLU A 439 -21.36 20.57 -2.26
N GLY A 440 -21.05 19.30 -2.55
CA GLY A 440 -19.78 18.67 -2.17
C GLY A 440 -19.72 18.32 -0.68
N THR A 441 -18.62 17.69 -0.27
CA THR A 441 -18.44 17.19 1.10
C THR A 441 -18.20 18.29 2.13
N ASN A 442 -17.91 19.53 1.73
CA ASN A 442 -17.90 20.66 2.67
C ASN A 442 -19.23 20.83 3.42
N ALA A 443 -20.35 20.42 2.81
CA ALA A 443 -21.67 20.45 3.43
C ALA A 443 -21.74 19.64 4.74
N TRP A 444 -20.97 18.55 4.85
CA TRP A 444 -20.90 17.75 6.07
C TRP A 444 -20.42 18.56 7.29
N TRP A 445 -19.45 19.44 7.09
CA TRP A 445 -18.95 20.29 8.17
C TRP A 445 -19.71 21.62 8.33
N ALA A 446 -20.27 22.14 7.24
CA ALA A 446 -20.98 23.42 7.25
C ALA A 446 -22.39 23.31 7.82
N LYS A 447 -23.09 22.18 7.63
CA LYS A 447 -24.48 21.98 8.06
C LYS A 447 -24.55 21.28 9.42
N GLU A 448 -25.65 21.57 10.15
CA GLU A 448 -25.96 20.86 11.39
C GLU A 448 -26.43 19.42 11.10
N ALA A 449 -26.26 18.51 12.08
CA ALA A 449 -26.72 17.12 11.95
C ALA A 449 -28.22 17.03 11.60
N LYS A 450 -29.06 17.88 12.20
CA LYS A 450 -30.50 17.93 11.95
C LYS A 450 -30.88 18.22 10.50
N ASP A 451 -30.01 18.93 9.76
CA ASP A 451 -30.23 19.29 8.35
C ASP A 451 -29.77 18.18 7.40
N LEU A 452 -28.96 17.22 7.90
CA LEU A 452 -28.38 16.14 7.12
C LEU A 452 -29.03 14.78 7.39
N VAL A 453 -29.66 14.57 8.54
CA VAL A 453 -30.45 13.34 8.80
C VAL A 453 -31.78 13.36 8.04
N PRO A 454 -32.36 12.19 7.72
CA PRO A 454 -33.70 12.12 7.13
C PRO A 454 -34.76 12.78 8.04
N GLU A 455 -35.80 13.29 7.43
CA GLU A 455 -36.96 13.80 8.19
C GLU A 455 -37.57 12.69 9.04
N GLY A 456 -37.86 13.01 10.32
CA GLY A 456 -38.39 12.04 11.26
C GLY A 456 -37.41 10.97 11.77
N ALA A 457 -36.12 11.14 11.53
CA ALA A 457 -35.08 10.20 12.01
C ALA A 457 -35.13 10.01 13.52
N LYS A 458 -35.11 8.75 13.97
CA LYS A 458 -35.12 8.36 15.37
C LYS A 458 -34.06 7.27 15.61
N CYS A 459 -33.39 7.37 16.75
CA CYS A 459 -32.47 6.32 17.18
C CYS A 459 -33.20 4.97 17.32
N PRO A 460 -32.77 3.92 16.67
CA PRO A 460 -33.44 2.61 16.75
C PRO A 460 -33.37 2.00 18.14
N LYS A 461 -32.44 2.43 19.00
CA LYS A 461 -32.24 1.88 20.33
C LYS A 461 -33.01 2.60 21.42
N CYS A 462 -33.04 3.93 21.42
CA CYS A 462 -33.65 4.73 22.48
C CYS A 462 -34.74 5.71 22.01
N GLY A 463 -34.97 5.85 20.70
CA GLY A 463 -35.98 6.74 20.14
C GLY A 463 -35.60 8.22 20.12
N CYS A 464 -34.44 8.62 20.59
CA CYS A 464 -33.94 9.99 20.54
C CYS A 464 -33.90 10.51 19.10
N THR A 465 -34.24 11.81 18.91
CA THR A 465 -34.24 12.45 17.60
C THR A 465 -33.07 13.39 17.37
N GLU A 466 -32.19 13.52 18.37
CA GLU A 466 -31.00 14.36 18.29
C GLU A 466 -29.74 13.53 17.98
N PHE A 467 -28.98 13.99 17.01
CA PHE A 467 -27.78 13.32 16.52
C PHE A 467 -26.57 14.24 16.49
N LYS A 468 -25.39 13.67 16.59
CA LYS A 468 -24.10 14.30 16.28
C LYS A 468 -23.45 13.60 15.10
N LYS A 469 -22.60 14.31 14.37
CA LYS A 469 -21.90 13.78 13.19
C LYS A 469 -20.56 13.16 13.58
N GLU A 470 -20.14 12.13 12.85
CA GLU A 470 -18.75 11.66 12.85
C GLU A 470 -17.83 12.76 12.31
N THR A 471 -16.62 12.83 12.84
CA THR A 471 -15.59 13.82 12.45
C THR A 471 -14.45 13.22 11.64
N ASP A 472 -14.34 11.91 11.61
CA ASP A 472 -13.32 11.20 10.83
C ASP A 472 -13.66 11.18 9.34
N ILE A 473 -12.64 11.08 8.51
CA ILE A 473 -12.77 10.87 7.06
C ILE A 473 -12.48 9.41 6.70
N MET A 474 -12.91 8.99 5.51
CA MET A 474 -12.54 7.70 4.94
C MET A 474 -11.06 7.68 4.58
N ASP A 475 -10.45 6.50 4.67
CA ASP A 475 -9.14 6.22 4.10
C ASP A 475 -9.12 6.60 2.61
N VAL A 476 -8.07 7.29 2.16
CA VAL A 476 -7.91 7.69 0.76
C VAL A 476 -7.88 6.50 -0.22
N TRP A 477 -7.46 5.34 0.24
CA TRP A 477 -7.55 4.11 -0.55
C TRP A 477 -8.98 3.63 -0.78
N PHE A 478 -9.93 4.11 0.02
CA PHE A 478 -11.35 3.91 -0.23
C PHE A 478 -11.85 4.81 -1.36
N ASP A 479 -11.30 6.03 -1.49
CA ASP A 479 -11.61 6.95 -2.59
C ASP A 479 -11.23 6.32 -3.94
N SER A 480 -9.94 6.01 -4.12
CA SER A 480 -9.45 5.38 -5.35
C SER A 480 -9.98 3.95 -5.52
N GLY A 481 -10.18 3.22 -4.44
CA GLY A 481 -10.78 1.88 -4.45
C GLY A 481 -12.22 1.87 -4.96
N SER A 482 -12.94 2.98 -4.83
CA SER A 482 -14.35 3.09 -5.29
C SER A 482 -14.49 3.51 -6.75
N THR A 483 -13.40 3.74 -7.49
CA THR A 483 -13.43 4.28 -8.86
C THR A 483 -14.14 3.38 -9.87
N HIS A 484 -14.23 2.07 -9.65
CA HIS A 484 -15.06 1.18 -10.46
C HIS A 484 -16.54 1.60 -10.45
N GLN A 485 -17.03 2.25 -9.39
CA GLN A 485 -18.37 2.80 -9.30
C GLN A 485 -18.38 4.29 -9.65
N SER A 486 -17.50 5.08 -9.05
CA SER A 486 -17.51 6.55 -9.20
C SER A 486 -16.98 7.04 -10.54
N VAL A 487 -16.33 6.19 -11.32
CA VAL A 487 -15.84 6.51 -12.68
C VAL A 487 -16.50 5.61 -13.72
N LEU A 488 -16.31 4.30 -13.64
CA LEU A 488 -16.80 3.39 -14.70
C LEU A 488 -18.32 3.40 -14.77
N VAL A 489 -19.00 3.06 -13.69
CA VAL A 489 -20.46 3.01 -13.66
C VAL A 489 -21.09 4.41 -13.78
N GLU A 490 -20.57 5.39 -13.06
CA GLU A 490 -21.11 6.77 -13.07
C GLU A 490 -21.04 7.42 -14.45
N ARG A 491 -20.02 7.08 -15.26
CA ARG A 491 -19.83 7.62 -16.62
C ARG A 491 -20.36 6.71 -17.73
N GLY A 492 -21.01 5.60 -17.39
CA GLY A 492 -21.53 4.65 -18.36
C GLY A 492 -20.47 3.90 -19.13
N LEU A 493 -19.27 3.73 -18.53
CA LEU A 493 -18.20 2.91 -19.08
C LEU A 493 -18.36 1.45 -18.67
N ASP A 494 -17.66 0.55 -19.39
CA ASP A 494 -17.69 -0.87 -19.09
C ASP A 494 -17.15 -1.17 -17.68
N TYR A 495 -17.86 -2.03 -16.97
CA TYR A 495 -17.46 -2.56 -15.66
C TYR A 495 -17.67 -4.08 -15.65
N PRO A 496 -16.66 -4.88 -15.31
CA PRO A 496 -15.28 -4.51 -14.91
C PRO A 496 -14.49 -3.81 -16.02
N ALA A 497 -13.45 -3.04 -15.61
CA ALA A 497 -12.47 -2.49 -16.55
C ALA A 497 -11.76 -3.63 -17.30
N ASP A 498 -11.37 -3.41 -18.55
CA ASP A 498 -10.61 -4.40 -19.30
C ASP A 498 -9.20 -4.58 -18.74
N LEU A 499 -8.52 -3.48 -18.35
CA LEU A 499 -7.15 -3.51 -17.87
C LEU A 499 -6.89 -2.46 -16.79
N TYR A 500 -6.28 -2.88 -15.66
CA TYR A 500 -5.56 -2.01 -14.73
C TYR A 500 -4.05 -2.16 -14.96
N LEU A 501 -3.35 -1.04 -15.09
CA LEU A 501 -1.90 -1.01 -15.25
C LEU A 501 -1.28 -0.05 -14.24
N GLU A 502 -0.49 -0.56 -13.31
CA GLU A 502 0.24 0.23 -12.31
C GLU A 502 1.56 -0.47 -11.90
N GLY A 503 2.30 0.14 -10.98
CA GLY A 503 3.53 -0.41 -10.43
C GLY A 503 3.31 -1.53 -9.42
N ASN A 504 4.39 -2.21 -9.08
CA ASN A 504 4.42 -3.35 -8.14
C ASN A 504 3.90 -3.02 -6.74
N ASP A 505 4.02 -1.78 -6.29
CA ASP A 505 3.53 -1.33 -4.99
C ASP A 505 2.00 -1.35 -4.90
N GLN A 506 1.30 -1.35 -6.03
CA GLN A 506 -0.15 -1.28 -6.07
C GLN A 506 -0.86 -2.60 -5.73
N TYR A 507 -0.14 -3.70 -5.56
CA TYR A 507 -0.70 -4.90 -4.93
C TYR A 507 -1.18 -4.64 -3.50
N ARG A 508 -0.54 -3.72 -2.78
CA ARG A 508 -1.00 -3.21 -1.48
C ARG A 508 -1.76 -1.88 -1.55
N GLY A 509 -1.92 -1.33 -2.72
CA GLY A 509 -2.60 -0.07 -2.97
C GLY A 509 -3.88 -0.25 -3.77
N TRP A 510 -3.95 0.38 -4.93
CA TRP A 510 -5.15 0.46 -5.76
C TRP A 510 -5.65 -0.90 -6.28
N PHE A 511 -4.77 -1.82 -6.68
CA PHE A 511 -5.19 -3.16 -7.10
C PHE A 511 -5.99 -3.86 -6.00
N GLN A 512 -5.56 -3.74 -4.77
CA GLN A 512 -6.19 -4.38 -3.63
C GLN A 512 -7.43 -3.63 -3.14
N SER A 513 -7.37 -2.31 -2.97
CA SER A 513 -8.52 -1.52 -2.50
C SER A 513 -9.69 -1.56 -3.47
N SER A 514 -9.43 -1.50 -4.79
CA SER A 514 -10.45 -1.68 -5.82
C SER A 514 -11.07 -3.07 -5.79
N LEU A 515 -10.24 -4.11 -5.60
CA LEU A 515 -10.70 -5.49 -5.51
C LEU A 515 -11.62 -5.69 -4.30
N LEU A 516 -11.21 -5.22 -3.13
CA LEU A 516 -11.98 -5.35 -1.89
C LEU A 516 -13.34 -4.69 -1.99
N THR A 517 -13.41 -3.43 -2.42
CA THR A 517 -14.68 -2.70 -2.54
C THR A 517 -15.58 -3.27 -3.62
N SER A 518 -15.03 -3.67 -4.78
CA SER A 518 -15.81 -4.27 -5.86
C SER A 518 -16.43 -5.61 -5.46
N VAL A 519 -15.66 -6.48 -4.84
CA VAL A 519 -16.16 -7.78 -4.36
C VAL A 519 -17.19 -7.58 -3.24
N ALA A 520 -16.91 -6.70 -2.29
CA ALA A 520 -17.85 -6.41 -1.20
C ALA A 520 -19.21 -5.93 -1.72
N VAL A 521 -19.23 -5.06 -2.72
CA VAL A 521 -20.49 -4.47 -3.25
C VAL A 521 -21.14 -5.35 -4.31
N ASN A 522 -20.36 -5.89 -5.26
CA ASN A 522 -20.89 -6.56 -6.45
C ASN A 522 -20.46 -8.02 -6.61
N GLY A 523 -19.61 -8.55 -5.77
CA GLY A 523 -19.15 -9.94 -5.80
C GLY A 523 -18.18 -10.28 -6.94
N ILE A 524 -17.67 -9.28 -7.66
CA ILE A 524 -16.76 -9.46 -8.81
C ILE A 524 -15.51 -8.60 -8.68
N ALA A 525 -14.42 -9.02 -9.34
CA ALA A 525 -13.23 -8.19 -9.49
C ALA A 525 -13.54 -6.95 -10.35
N PRO A 526 -12.90 -5.80 -10.09
CA PRO A 526 -13.16 -4.56 -10.83
C PRO A 526 -12.44 -4.49 -12.17
N TYR A 527 -11.62 -5.47 -12.48
CA TYR A 527 -10.78 -5.56 -13.68
C TYR A 527 -10.76 -7.00 -14.21
N LYS A 528 -10.61 -7.14 -15.54
CA LYS A 528 -10.42 -8.43 -16.21
C LYS A 528 -8.96 -8.84 -16.27
N GLU A 529 -8.07 -7.83 -16.45
CA GLU A 529 -6.63 -8.03 -16.52
C GLU A 529 -5.91 -7.03 -15.63
N VAL A 530 -4.78 -7.44 -15.05
CA VAL A 530 -3.83 -6.58 -14.33
C VAL A 530 -2.46 -6.71 -14.96
N LEU A 531 -1.91 -5.59 -15.39
CA LEU A 531 -0.55 -5.47 -15.90
C LEU A 531 0.30 -4.67 -14.91
N CYS A 532 1.38 -5.28 -14.44
CA CYS A 532 2.25 -4.71 -13.43
C CYS A 532 3.59 -4.28 -14.03
N CYS A 533 4.06 -3.08 -13.73
CA CYS A 533 5.40 -2.61 -14.08
C CYS A 533 6.28 -2.48 -12.84
N GLY A 534 7.60 -2.63 -13.05
CA GLY A 534 8.63 -2.39 -12.03
C GLY A 534 8.84 -0.90 -11.75
N PHE A 535 9.81 -0.60 -10.89
CA PHE A 535 10.19 0.77 -10.57
C PHE A 535 11.23 1.30 -11.56
N VAL A 536 11.36 2.62 -11.62
CA VAL A 536 12.47 3.25 -12.32
C VAL A 536 13.62 3.49 -11.35
N VAL A 537 14.79 2.98 -11.72
CA VAL A 537 16.03 3.06 -10.94
C VAL A 537 17.10 3.81 -11.74
N ASP A 538 18.15 4.28 -11.05
CA ASP A 538 19.27 4.95 -11.73
C ASP A 538 20.14 3.98 -12.55
N GLY A 539 21.16 4.49 -13.25
CA GLY A 539 22.04 3.68 -14.08
C GLY A 539 22.82 2.59 -13.32
N GLN A 540 22.91 2.68 -12.00
CA GLN A 540 23.52 1.71 -11.09
C GLN A 540 22.50 0.77 -10.41
N GLY A 541 21.22 0.86 -10.78
CA GLY A 541 20.16 0.03 -10.21
C GLY A 541 19.66 0.51 -8.84
N ARG A 542 19.97 1.74 -8.43
CA ARG A 542 19.55 2.30 -7.15
C ARG A 542 18.22 3.03 -7.28
N LYS A 543 17.36 2.90 -6.27
CA LYS A 543 16.09 3.65 -6.19
C LYS A 543 16.38 5.16 -6.26
N MET A 544 15.64 5.85 -7.13
CA MET A 544 15.71 7.30 -7.23
C MET A 544 15.10 7.97 -6.00
N SER A 545 15.82 8.92 -5.41
CA SER A 545 15.34 9.70 -4.27
C SER A 545 15.91 11.13 -4.27
N LYS A 546 15.17 12.04 -3.63
CA LYS A 546 15.66 13.42 -3.46
C LYS A 546 16.93 13.48 -2.60
N SER A 547 17.04 12.60 -1.61
CA SER A 547 18.20 12.53 -0.70
C SER A 547 19.47 12.06 -1.40
N LEU A 548 19.36 11.20 -2.42
CA LEU A 548 20.50 10.75 -3.23
C LEU A 548 20.83 11.70 -4.40
N GLY A 549 19.92 12.65 -4.70
CA GLY A 549 20.09 13.57 -5.83
C GLY A 549 20.13 12.89 -7.21
N ASN A 550 19.69 11.63 -7.31
CA ASN A 550 19.70 10.82 -8.52
C ASN A 550 18.34 10.81 -9.26
N GLY A 551 17.40 11.67 -8.84
CA GLY A 551 16.07 11.78 -9.45
C GLY A 551 16.16 12.42 -10.84
N VAL A 552 15.42 11.85 -11.81
CA VAL A 552 15.33 12.35 -13.18
C VAL A 552 13.94 12.92 -13.42
N SER A 553 13.87 14.16 -13.88
CA SER A 553 12.63 14.83 -14.29
C SER A 553 12.26 14.42 -15.71
N PRO A 554 11.06 13.84 -15.94
CA PRO A 554 10.60 13.52 -17.31
C PRO A 554 10.50 14.75 -18.22
N ILE A 555 10.19 15.90 -17.66
CA ILE A 555 10.10 17.18 -18.43
C ILE A 555 11.48 17.63 -18.86
N ASP A 556 12.48 17.54 -17.99
CA ASP A 556 13.87 17.90 -18.34
C ASP A 556 14.43 16.95 -19.40
N VAL A 557 14.14 15.65 -19.30
CA VAL A 557 14.48 14.67 -20.34
C VAL A 557 13.78 15.01 -21.66
N SER A 558 12.50 15.33 -21.63
CA SER A 558 11.74 15.70 -22.83
C SER A 558 12.25 16.98 -23.48
N ASN A 559 12.74 17.93 -22.69
CA ASN A 559 13.33 19.17 -23.20
C ASN A 559 14.73 18.94 -23.80
N LYS A 560 15.52 18.03 -23.22
CA LYS A 560 16.88 17.72 -23.65
C LYS A 560 16.93 16.77 -24.84
N PHE A 561 16.17 15.68 -24.80
CA PHE A 561 16.20 14.59 -25.77
C PHE A 561 14.96 14.52 -26.67
N GLY A 562 13.85 15.11 -26.24
CA GLY A 562 12.53 14.95 -26.87
C GLY A 562 11.68 13.89 -26.17
N ALA A 563 10.36 14.09 -26.21
CA ALA A 563 9.40 13.14 -25.62
C ALA A 563 9.43 11.75 -26.32
N ASP A 564 9.71 11.70 -27.64
CA ASP A 564 9.80 10.45 -28.39
C ASP A 564 10.92 9.54 -27.84
N ILE A 565 12.05 10.12 -27.43
CA ILE A 565 13.16 9.33 -26.86
C ILE A 565 12.75 8.71 -25.53
N LEU A 566 12.07 9.47 -24.67
CA LEU A 566 11.57 8.96 -23.41
C LEU A 566 10.49 7.87 -23.63
N ARG A 567 9.64 8.04 -24.62
CA ARG A 567 8.63 7.03 -25.01
C ARG A 567 9.30 5.75 -25.51
N LEU A 568 10.31 5.84 -26.37
CA LEU A 568 11.08 4.68 -26.83
C LEU A 568 11.82 3.98 -25.69
N TRP A 569 12.39 4.74 -24.77
CA TRP A 569 13.02 4.18 -23.57
C TRP A 569 12.04 3.29 -22.79
N ALA A 570 10.84 3.79 -22.54
CA ALA A 570 9.81 3.03 -21.81
C ALA A 570 9.42 1.71 -22.51
N LEU A 571 9.46 1.71 -23.86
CA LEU A 571 9.07 0.55 -24.67
C LEU A 571 10.25 -0.37 -25.03
N SER A 572 11.50 0.06 -24.79
CA SER A 572 12.68 -0.72 -25.17
C SER A 572 13.08 -1.76 -24.13
N SER A 573 12.53 -1.67 -22.92
CA SER A 573 12.95 -2.45 -21.76
C SER A 573 11.91 -3.51 -21.39
N ASP A 574 12.36 -4.54 -20.68
CA ASP A 574 11.46 -5.42 -19.93
C ASP A 574 10.97 -4.68 -18.68
N TYR A 575 9.84 -3.99 -18.82
CA TYR A 575 9.24 -3.19 -17.75
C TYR A 575 8.55 -4.03 -16.66
N SER A 576 8.46 -5.34 -16.80
CA SER A 576 7.99 -6.23 -15.72
C SER A 576 8.97 -6.27 -14.54
N MET A 577 10.21 -5.89 -14.80
CA MET A 577 11.30 -5.72 -13.83
C MET A 577 11.58 -4.22 -13.61
N ASP A 578 12.48 -3.90 -12.68
CA ASP A 578 12.94 -2.53 -12.50
C ASP A 578 13.70 -2.04 -13.72
N VAL A 579 13.41 -0.81 -14.16
CA VAL A 579 13.91 -0.23 -15.40
C VAL A 579 14.94 0.85 -15.10
N ASN A 580 16.14 0.69 -15.64
CA ASN A 580 17.21 1.66 -15.49
C ASN A 580 16.98 2.89 -16.38
N LEU A 581 17.25 4.07 -15.84
CA LEU A 581 17.22 5.33 -16.58
C LEU A 581 18.48 6.14 -16.28
N SER A 582 19.22 6.51 -17.35
CA SER A 582 20.39 7.37 -17.28
C SER A 582 20.59 8.12 -18.60
N ASP A 583 21.40 9.17 -18.60
CA ASP A 583 21.75 9.93 -19.81
C ASP A 583 22.39 9.03 -20.87
N ASP A 584 23.21 8.06 -20.49
CA ASP A 584 23.87 7.17 -21.45
C ASP A 584 22.89 6.21 -22.11
N ILE A 585 21.93 5.69 -21.34
CA ILE A 585 20.82 4.89 -21.89
C ILE A 585 20.02 5.72 -22.90
N LEU A 586 19.67 6.96 -22.54
CA LEU A 586 18.91 7.86 -23.42
C LEU A 586 19.67 8.24 -24.71
N LYS A 587 20.99 8.39 -24.64
CA LYS A 587 21.83 8.56 -25.84
C LYS A 587 21.77 7.34 -26.75
N GLY A 588 21.87 6.14 -26.19
CA GLY A 588 21.71 4.89 -26.96
C GLY A 588 20.37 4.79 -27.64
N ILE A 589 19.29 5.12 -26.94
CA ILE A 589 17.93 5.17 -27.52
C ILE A 589 17.83 6.24 -28.64
N SER A 590 18.48 7.40 -28.45
CA SER A 590 18.52 8.46 -29.47
C SER A 590 19.22 8.01 -30.75
N ASP A 591 20.23 7.15 -30.65
CA ASP A 591 20.93 6.60 -31.82
C ASP A 591 20.03 5.63 -32.59
N VAL A 592 19.28 4.79 -31.91
CA VAL A 592 18.26 3.90 -32.54
C VAL A 592 17.16 4.73 -33.19
N TYR A 593 16.63 5.73 -32.50
CA TYR A 593 15.63 6.65 -33.06
C TYR A 593 16.10 7.30 -34.36
N ARG A 594 17.36 7.80 -34.39
CA ARG A 594 17.94 8.42 -35.60
C ARG A 594 18.01 7.43 -36.79
N LYS A 595 18.38 6.18 -36.52
CA LYS A 595 18.43 5.14 -37.58
C LYS A 595 17.07 4.89 -38.17
N ILE A 596 16.05 4.70 -37.34
CA ILE A 596 14.65 4.50 -37.80
C ILE A 596 14.17 5.74 -38.56
N ARG A 597 14.40 6.92 -38.03
CA ARG A 597 14.03 8.19 -38.68
C ARG A 597 14.72 8.40 -40.03
N ASN A 598 16.01 8.07 -40.14
CA ASN A 598 16.75 8.18 -41.38
C ASN A 598 16.22 7.23 -42.45
N THR A 599 15.83 6.00 -42.07
CA THR A 599 15.17 5.05 -42.99
C THR A 599 13.86 5.63 -43.50
N ALA A 600 13.00 6.11 -42.63
CA ALA A 600 11.74 6.74 -42.99
C ALA A 600 11.95 7.98 -43.89
N ARG A 601 12.95 8.84 -43.57
CA ARG A 601 13.28 10.01 -44.37
C ARG A 601 13.73 9.62 -45.76
N TYR A 602 14.53 8.58 -45.92
CA TYR A 602 14.96 8.06 -47.22
C TYR A 602 13.73 7.57 -48.05
N ILE A 603 12.85 6.81 -47.47
CA ILE A 603 11.63 6.33 -48.08
C ILE A 603 10.76 7.51 -48.55
N LEU A 604 10.46 8.45 -47.65
CA LEU A 604 9.66 9.65 -48.00
C LEU A 604 10.30 10.51 -49.08
N GLY A 605 11.62 10.66 -49.08
CA GLY A 605 12.34 11.40 -50.08
C GLY A 605 12.32 10.76 -51.49
N ASN A 606 12.11 9.46 -51.56
CA ASN A 606 12.09 8.71 -52.82
C ASN A 606 10.68 8.30 -53.30
N THR A 607 9.63 8.66 -52.53
CA THR A 607 8.23 8.41 -52.88
C THR A 607 7.45 9.70 -53.18
N TYR A 608 8.14 10.85 -53.30
CA TYR A 608 7.53 12.17 -53.47
C TYR A 608 6.64 12.31 -54.71
N ASP A 609 6.97 11.58 -55.82
CA ASP A 609 6.25 11.56 -57.10
C ASP A 609 5.49 10.27 -57.31
N TYR A 610 5.26 9.47 -56.29
CA TYR A 610 4.49 8.22 -56.31
C TYR A 610 3.00 8.49 -56.20
N ASP A 611 2.20 7.85 -57.05
CA ASP A 611 0.74 7.91 -57.01
C ASP A 611 0.19 6.62 -56.36
N PRO A 612 -0.34 6.71 -55.12
CA PRO A 612 -0.90 5.53 -54.44
C PRO A 612 -2.12 4.91 -55.12
N GLU A 613 -2.81 5.66 -55.97
CA GLU A 613 -3.96 5.16 -56.74
C GLU A 613 -3.54 4.28 -57.91
N LYS A 614 -2.25 4.25 -58.26
CA LYS A 614 -1.67 3.50 -59.35
C LYS A 614 -0.49 2.62 -58.90
N PRO A 615 -0.70 1.72 -57.95
CA PRO A 615 0.37 0.82 -57.52
C PRO A 615 0.75 -0.14 -58.65
N VAL A 616 2.02 -0.56 -58.68
CA VAL A 616 2.43 -1.68 -59.55
C VAL A 616 1.85 -2.96 -58.99
N ALA A 617 1.26 -3.79 -59.86
CA ALA A 617 0.67 -5.07 -59.48
C ALA A 617 1.74 -5.99 -58.84
N TYR A 618 1.35 -6.82 -57.89
CA TYR A 618 2.29 -7.70 -57.17
C TYR A 618 3.07 -8.62 -58.11
N GLU A 619 2.43 -9.11 -59.14
CA GLU A 619 3.02 -9.98 -60.16
C GLU A 619 4.17 -9.31 -60.90
N ASP A 620 4.07 -7.99 -61.12
CA ASP A 620 5.04 -7.19 -61.86
C ASP A 620 6.16 -6.62 -60.96
N LEU A 621 6.10 -6.85 -59.66
CA LEU A 621 7.18 -6.53 -58.72
C LEU A 621 8.38 -7.45 -58.97
N GLN A 622 9.59 -6.90 -58.78
CA GLN A 622 10.80 -7.71 -58.82
C GLN A 622 10.89 -8.63 -57.59
N GLU A 623 11.67 -9.69 -57.70
CA GLU A 623 11.84 -10.66 -56.59
C GLU A 623 12.30 -9.99 -55.31
N ILE A 624 13.22 -9.01 -55.39
CA ILE A 624 13.73 -8.26 -54.22
C ILE A 624 12.63 -7.39 -53.58
N ASP A 625 11.68 -6.87 -54.36
CA ASP A 625 10.53 -6.13 -53.87
C ASP A 625 9.59 -7.06 -53.11
N LYS A 626 9.31 -8.25 -53.68
CA LYS A 626 8.49 -9.29 -53.02
C LYS A 626 9.14 -9.79 -51.71
N TRP A 627 10.47 -9.91 -51.72
CA TRP A 627 11.22 -10.23 -50.51
C TRP A 627 11.02 -9.16 -49.42
N ALA A 628 11.17 -7.87 -49.75
CA ALA A 628 10.99 -6.76 -48.82
C ALA A 628 9.57 -6.75 -48.22
N LEU A 629 8.53 -6.97 -49.03
CA LEU A 629 7.15 -7.10 -48.56
C LEU A 629 6.94 -8.32 -47.67
N THR A 630 7.61 -9.42 -47.95
CA THR A 630 7.60 -10.62 -47.07
C THR A 630 8.21 -10.34 -45.70
N ARG A 631 9.35 -9.60 -45.66
CA ARG A 631 9.96 -9.17 -44.43
C ARG A 631 9.05 -8.21 -43.64
N LEU A 632 8.40 -7.29 -44.33
CA LEU A 632 7.43 -6.36 -43.72
C LEU A 632 6.24 -7.14 -43.12
N ASN A 633 5.66 -8.09 -43.85
CA ASN A 633 4.57 -8.90 -43.34
C ASN A 633 4.95 -9.72 -42.12
N LYS A 634 6.19 -10.26 -42.08
CA LYS A 634 6.72 -10.93 -40.91
C LYS A 634 6.81 -9.96 -39.72
N LEU A 635 7.38 -8.75 -39.92
CA LEU A 635 7.50 -7.72 -38.90
C LEU A 635 6.12 -7.33 -38.34
N ILE A 636 5.12 -7.11 -39.22
CA ILE A 636 3.75 -6.77 -38.82
C ILE A 636 3.17 -7.88 -37.93
N LYS A 637 3.33 -9.13 -38.32
CA LYS A 637 2.83 -10.29 -37.57
C LYS A 637 3.49 -10.38 -36.20
N ASP A 638 4.82 -10.27 -36.15
CA ASP A 638 5.61 -10.39 -34.92
C ASP A 638 5.26 -9.24 -33.97
N CYS A 639 5.28 -7.98 -34.42
CA CYS A 639 4.92 -6.82 -33.63
C CYS A 639 3.45 -6.87 -33.16
N THR A 640 2.52 -7.37 -33.97
CA THR A 640 1.14 -7.52 -33.54
C THR A 640 1.03 -8.51 -32.38
N ASN A 641 1.72 -9.64 -32.47
CA ASN A 641 1.78 -10.61 -31.38
C ASN A 641 2.43 -10.00 -30.12
N ASP A 642 3.51 -9.24 -30.28
CA ASP A 642 4.21 -8.60 -29.16
C ASP A 642 3.34 -7.55 -28.45
N TYR A 643 2.57 -6.77 -29.19
CA TYR A 643 1.59 -5.83 -28.62
C TYR A 643 0.43 -6.56 -27.92
N ASP A 644 -0.07 -7.65 -28.51
CA ASP A 644 -1.13 -8.46 -27.90
C ASP A 644 -0.70 -9.16 -26.60
N THR A 645 0.59 -9.45 -26.47
CA THR A 645 1.21 -10.08 -25.28
C THR A 645 1.91 -9.08 -24.36
N TYR A 646 1.80 -7.79 -24.62
CA TYR A 646 2.47 -6.71 -23.86
C TYR A 646 4.00 -6.78 -23.85
N SER A 647 4.61 -7.38 -24.86
CA SER A 647 6.06 -7.59 -25.01
C SER A 647 6.72 -6.50 -25.87
N PHE A 648 6.51 -5.24 -25.54
CA PHE A 648 6.88 -4.08 -26.37
C PHE A 648 8.36 -3.99 -26.70
N GLY A 649 9.24 -4.48 -25.81
CA GLY A 649 10.69 -4.51 -26.06
C GLY A 649 11.07 -5.32 -27.28
N ASN A 650 10.39 -6.42 -27.56
CA ASN A 650 10.62 -7.24 -28.77
C ASN A 650 10.30 -6.42 -30.01
N CYS A 651 9.13 -5.78 -30.06
CA CYS A 651 8.74 -4.92 -31.19
C CYS A 651 9.76 -3.80 -31.44
N TYR A 652 10.26 -3.13 -30.38
CA TYR A 652 11.30 -2.14 -30.49
C TYR A 652 12.56 -2.68 -31.19
N HIS A 653 13.02 -3.86 -30.77
CA HIS A 653 14.19 -4.51 -31.37
C HIS A 653 13.95 -4.93 -32.82
N ASP A 654 12.81 -5.53 -33.12
CA ASP A 654 12.45 -6.00 -34.45
C ASP A 654 12.33 -4.86 -35.47
N VAL A 655 11.70 -3.74 -35.06
CA VAL A 655 11.62 -2.54 -35.90
C VAL A 655 13.00 -1.96 -36.18
N ASN A 656 13.85 -1.87 -35.16
CA ASN A 656 15.23 -1.39 -35.35
C ASN A 656 16.01 -2.31 -36.30
N GLN A 657 15.92 -3.62 -36.11
CA GLN A 657 16.57 -4.62 -36.95
C GLN A 657 16.10 -4.53 -38.43
N PHE A 658 14.79 -4.42 -38.63
CA PHE A 658 14.19 -4.24 -39.94
C PHE A 658 14.72 -2.98 -40.64
N CYS A 659 14.69 -1.83 -39.96
CA CYS A 659 15.17 -0.55 -40.50
C CYS A 659 16.66 -0.59 -40.85
N VAL A 660 17.51 -1.13 -39.97
CA VAL A 660 18.97 -1.10 -40.13
C VAL A 660 19.45 -2.17 -41.10
N VAL A 661 19.01 -3.41 -40.93
CA VAL A 661 19.54 -4.58 -41.68
C VAL A 661 18.73 -4.80 -42.96
N ASP A 662 17.43 -5.03 -42.87
CA ASP A 662 16.63 -5.41 -44.02
C ASP A 662 16.45 -4.22 -44.97
N MET A 663 16.25 -3.01 -44.45
CA MET A 663 16.02 -1.84 -45.28
C MET A 663 17.29 -1.10 -45.61
N SER A 664 17.92 -0.39 -44.67
CA SER A 664 19.04 0.51 -44.97
C SER A 664 20.26 -0.17 -45.54
N SER A 665 20.67 -1.32 -44.97
CA SER A 665 21.87 -2.06 -45.42
C SER A 665 21.67 -2.99 -46.59
N PHE A 666 20.44 -3.30 -46.95
CA PHE A 666 20.14 -4.24 -48.02
C PHE A 666 19.15 -3.68 -49.06
N TYR A 667 17.87 -3.71 -48.80
CA TYR A 667 16.85 -3.38 -49.81
C TYR A 667 17.01 -1.96 -50.40
N LEU A 668 17.07 -0.94 -49.52
CA LEU A 668 17.17 0.45 -49.97
C LEU A 668 18.51 0.76 -50.63
N ASP A 669 19.57 0.03 -50.29
CA ASP A 669 20.87 0.16 -50.98
C ASP A 669 20.83 -0.41 -52.40
N ILE A 670 20.26 -1.60 -52.55
CA ILE A 670 20.15 -2.28 -53.85
C ILE A 670 19.28 -1.51 -54.86
N ILE A 671 18.18 -0.91 -54.44
CA ILE A 671 17.24 -0.23 -55.31
C ILE A 671 17.66 1.18 -55.71
N LYS A 672 18.82 1.69 -55.26
CA LYS A 672 19.31 3.03 -55.59
C LYS A 672 19.41 3.27 -57.07
N ASP A 673 19.92 2.32 -57.86
CA ASP A 673 20.02 2.45 -59.31
C ASP A 673 18.65 2.62 -59.95
N ARG A 674 17.68 1.86 -59.49
CA ARG A 674 16.29 1.97 -59.97
C ARG A 674 15.66 3.32 -59.67
N LEU A 675 15.95 3.86 -58.49
CA LEU A 675 15.40 5.15 -58.06
C LEU A 675 16.07 6.37 -58.72
N TYR A 676 17.36 6.29 -59.01
CA TYR A 676 18.16 7.46 -59.45
C TYR A 676 18.48 7.43 -60.92
N THR A 677 18.59 6.30 -61.58
CA THR A 677 19.02 6.17 -62.97
C THR A 677 17.90 5.76 -63.91
N GLU A 678 16.88 5.07 -63.44
CA GLU A 678 15.74 4.68 -64.22
C GLU A 678 14.84 5.86 -64.60
N LYS A 679 14.15 5.79 -65.69
CA LYS A 679 13.15 6.77 -66.10
C LYS A 679 12.06 6.91 -65.07
N ALA A 680 11.60 8.12 -64.81
CA ALA A 680 10.68 8.46 -63.73
C ALA A 680 9.40 7.58 -63.73
N ASP A 681 8.90 7.26 -64.91
CA ASP A 681 7.68 6.48 -65.11
C ASP A 681 7.96 5.00 -65.46
N SER A 682 9.20 4.51 -65.30
CA SER A 682 9.52 3.09 -65.55
C SER A 682 8.82 2.17 -64.56
N VAL A 683 8.44 1.00 -65.03
CA VAL A 683 7.80 -0.03 -64.16
C VAL A 683 8.75 -0.42 -63.03
N ALA A 684 10.05 -0.56 -63.30
CA ALA A 684 11.05 -0.91 -62.31
C ALA A 684 11.14 0.12 -61.17
N ARG A 685 11.17 1.42 -61.50
CA ARG A 685 11.19 2.52 -60.49
C ARG A 685 9.86 2.57 -59.73
N ARG A 686 8.74 2.48 -60.41
CA ARG A 686 7.42 2.49 -59.77
C ARG A 686 7.18 1.25 -58.87
N ALA A 687 7.70 0.09 -59.24
CA ALA A 687 7.68 -1.11 -58.43
C ALA A 687 8.44 -0.92 -57.13
N ALA A 688 9.65 -0.31 -57.14
CA ALA A 688 10.40 0.04 -55.96
C ALA A 688 9.64 1.04 -55.05
N GLN A 689 9.04 2.07 -55.66
CA GLN A 689 8.24 3.07 -54.92
C GLN A 689 6.96 2.46 -54.32
N THR A 690 6.27 1.54 -55.05
CA THR A 690 5.13 0.80 -54.53
C THR A 690 5.53 0.03 -53.25
N THR A 691 6.65 -0.67 -53.30
CA THR A 691 7.17 -1.45 -52.19
C THR A 691 7.55 -0.55 -50.99
N MET A 692 8.22 0.59 -51.25
CA MET A 692 8.59 1.55 -50.19
C MET A 692 7.36 2.24 -49.57
N TYR A 693 6.29 2.43 -50.31
CA TYR A 693 5.07 3.08 -49.82
C TYR A 693 4.35 2.21 -48.81
N TYR A 694 4.32 0.88 -49.00
CA TYR A 694 3.78 -0.05 -48.03
C TYR A 694 4.68 -0.22 -46.82
#